data_878115ccd651e996614cb33909a29e24
#
_entry.id   878115ccd651e996614cb33909a29e24
#
_cell.length_a   1.000
_cell.length_b   1.000
_cell.length_c   1.000
_cell.angle_alpha   90.00
_cell.angle_beta   90.00
_cell.angle_gamma   90.00
#
_symmetry.space_group_name_H-M   'P 1'
#
loop_
_entity.id
_entity.type
_entity.pdbx_description
1 polymer ?
#
loop_
_entity_poly.entity_id
_entity_poly.type
_entity_poly.pdbx_seq_one_letter_code
_entity_poly.pdbx_strand_id
1 'polypeptide(L)'
;MKRPIAQLRPEWLTGHCRFVAEAWRRFPDHGDPAEPLERPAEDAVIEAPETALRRYRQLQSVHILWQDLKGEHDIAATGQAISALARDCLELALVAAEHSVARTCGALVDGHGRPIRLAVFGLGKLGGDELNFNSDIDVVFAYNGQGQSSGPRQLDAPRYLQLVARELIRILDTVTEHGRVWIVDTRLRPFGDSGALVWSTQAMEQYFLSEGRTWERYAWLKAAPVAGDLNAGQNLLEALRPFIFRRYLDYGIFDSLRELHERIETASRSSGRSDIKRGPGGIRAAEFLVQSQQILRGGRERSLRISGFLPALAACTALGLIAAEPARALREAYAYLRIVENRLQAQSGRQGHHLPEQEAELAGLAALLGHDHSRDFQESLRTHQQGINLQFSERFGKPDPVAGANAATWPPREDCEAALSDAGFAHPEPAAAALRQLDQRLARRALSAEGHRRLERLMPALLEQAGAQSQTDALLPELLQLVEQISRRSAYLSLLHERPQTLQRLVRVFALSDKVSAWIIRSPQLLDDLLDPVHGLNLPFLPSLDPGEPEESLNALGHWRQAGFLRTALAELDERISAAQAAERLSLIAETILGEILRLAGGADADIAVIGYGNLGARLLHYQSDLDLVFLHASDPPPLRIAQRVISLMQMPLHGGKLFEIDTRLRPNGRAGLLVSRLDSFADYQLKQAWTWEHQALIRARWVAGTANAQAAFEDIRSRVLSRRRDRAEVLQALGEMRQRQRRERAENEVKRSLTDLQYIAEAGVLTLAGEAPELIQTRRPERQLELLLELDWLSPGDAHALIRAWQTLSNERHLRWLRRGQASAPVDDAHRVAHKAWQSVFGNPA
;
A
#
# COMPACT_ATOMS: atom_id res chain seq x y z
N MET A 1 -20.65 19.47 -19.14
CA MET A 1 -21.96 18.81 -18.99
C MET A 1 -22.53 18.54 -20.37
N LYS A 2 -23.01 17.30 -20.59
CA LYS A 2 -23.75 16.97 -21.84
C LYS A 2 -25.02 17.85 -21.96
N ARG A 3 -25.19 18.53 -23.05
CA ARG A 3 -26.52 19.07 -23.39
C ARG A 3 -27.30 17.99 -24.15
N PRO A 4 -28.47 17.57 -23.67
CA PRO A 4 -29.33 16.66 -24.42
C PRO A 4 -29.61 17.27 -25.79
N ILE A 5 -29.60 16.45 -26.84
CA ILE A 5 -29.91 16.95 -28.19
C ILE A 5 -31.44 17.12 -28.30
N ALA A 6 -31.89 18.37 -28.26
CA ALA A 6 -33.32 18.70 -28.22
C ALA A 6 -34.10 18.24 -29.46
N GLN A 7 -33.43 17.94 -30.60
CA GLN A 7 -34.03 17.54 -31.89
C GLN A 7 -33.71 16.09 -32.25
N LEU A 8 -33.43 15.22 -31.25
CA LEU A 8 -33.06 13.83 -31.50
C LEU A 8 -34.28 13.09 -32.15
N ARG A 9 -34.13 12.75 -33.41
CA ARG A 9 -35.07 11.95 -34.21
C ARG A 9 -34.29 10.94 -35.04
N PRO A 10 -34.87 9.81 -35.45
CA PRO A 10 -34.22 8.83 -36.31
C PRO A 10 -33.57 9.41 -37.56
N GLU A 11 -34.26 10.32 -38.26
CA GLU A 11 -33.76 10.96 -39.50
C GLU A 11 -32.56 11.88 -39.21
N TRP A 12 -32.58 12.60 -38.11
CA TRP A 12 -31.47 13.43 -37.67
C TRP A 12 -30.25 12.56 -37.35
N LEU A 13 -30.49 11.40 -36.69
CA LEU A 13 -29.42 10.48 -36.29
C LEU A 13 -28.70 9.88 -37.51
N THR A 14 -29.44 9.46 -38.54
CA THR A 14 -28.83 8.94 -39.79
C THR A 14 -28.04 9.99 -40.55
N GLY A 15 -28.51 11.26 -40.51
CA GLY A 15 -27.80 12.37 -41.15
C GLY A 15 -26.46 12.74 -40.50
N HIS A 16 -26.29 12.49 -39.20
CA HIS A 16 -25.11 12.88 -38.42
C HIS A 16 -24.21 11.70 -38.00
N CYS A 17 -24.75 10.47 -37.98
CA CYS A 17 -24.04 9.28 -37.52
C CYS A 17 -23.99 8.22 -38.63
N ARG A 18 -22.86 8.16 -39.33
CA ARG A 18 -22.64 7.13 -40.36
C ARG A 18 -22.76 5.72 -39.83
N PHE A 19 -22.34 5.50 -38.57
CA PHE A 19 -22.50 4.22 -37.89
C PHE A 19 -23.97 3.76 -37.87
N VAL A 20 -24.89 4.64 -37.53
CA VAL A 20 -26.33 4.33 -37.48
C VAL A 20 -26.89 4.11 -38.90
N ALA A 21 -26.56 5.00 -39.83
CA ALA A 21 -26.98 4.88 -41.22
C ALA A 21 -26.54 3.55 -41.84
N GLU A 22 -25.35 3.07 -41.55
CA GLU A 22 -24.86 1.79 -42.02
C GLU A 22 -25.55 0.60 -41.31
N ALA A 23 -25.80 0.68 -40.00
CA ALA A 23 -26.49 -0.37 -39.25
C ALA A 23 -27.92 -0.57 -39.77
N TRP A 24 -28.67 0.50 -39.98
CA TRP A 24 -30.06 0.43 -40.46
C TRP A 24 -30.16 0.01 -41.91
N ARG A 25 -29.20 0.35 -42.75
CA ARG A 25 -29.13 -0.16 -44.11
C ARG A 25 -28.88 -1.69 -44.17
N ARG A 26 -28.05 -2.22 -43.23
CA ARG A 26 -27.79 -3.66 -43.15
C ARG A 26 -28.94 -4.45 -42.54
N PHE A 27 -29.68 -3.82 -41.64
CA PHE A 27 -30.81 -4.42 -40.93
C PHE A 27 -32.03 -3.50 -41.03
N PRO A 28 -32.79 -3.56 -42.16
CA PRO A 28 -33.95 -2.68 -42.39
C PRO A 28 -35.09 -2.86 -41.38
N ASP A 29 -35.17 -4.03 -40.76
CA ASP A 29 -36.11 -4.40 -39.71
C ASP A 29 -35.61 -4.05 -38.29
N HIS A 30 -34.94 -2.92 -38.15
CA HIS A 30 -34.19 -2.53 -36.94
C HIS A 30 -35.04 -2.15 -35.73
N GLY A 31 -36.35 -1.89 -35.88
CA GLY A 31 -37.20 -1.46 -34.77
C GLY A 31 -36.97 -0.01 -34.34
N ASP A 32 -37.56 0.36 -33.20
CA ASP A 32 -37.36 1.68 -32.57
C ASP A 32 -36.00 1.72 -31.84
N PRO A 33 -35.13 2.70 -32.13
CA PRO A 33 -33.87 2.84 -31.42
C PRO A 33 -34.01 3.15 -29.90
N ALA A 34 -35.21 3.56 -29.46
CA ALA A 34 -35.50 3.75 -28.03
C ALA A 34 -35.65 2.42 -27.26
N GLU A 35 -35.98 1.34 -27.95
CA GLU A 35 -36.16 0.01 -27.34
C GLU A 35 -34.87 -0.82 -27.43
N PRO A 36 -34.46 -1.50 -26.29
CA PRO A 36 -33.30 -2.38 -26.30
C PRO A 36 -33.60 -3.64 -27.14
N LEU A 37 -32.60 -4.15 -27.83
CA LEU A 37 -32.71 -5.44 -28.51
C LEU A 37 -32.49 -6.56 -27.50
N GLU A 38 -33.35 -7.58 -27.51
CA GLU A 38 -33.15 -8.76 -26.67
C GLU A 38 -31.87 -9.54 -27.04
N ARG A 39 -31.19 -10.08 -26.02
CA ARG A 39 -30.03 -10.94 -26.22
C ARG A 39 -30.46 -12.19 -27.01
N PRO A 40 -29.80 -12.54 -28.12
CA PRO A 40 -30.19 -13.72 -28.92
C PRO A 40 -29.96 -15.01 -28.08
N ALA A 41 -30.86 -15.99 -28.31
CA ALA A 41 -30.73 -17.31 -27.71
C ALA A 41 -29.47 -18.04 -28.25
N GLU A 42 -28.84 -18.88 -27.45
CA GLU A 42 -27.64 -19.61 -27.84
C GLU A 42 -27.85 -20.48 -29.08
N ASP A 43 -29.01 -21.17 -29.20
CA ASP A 43 -29.35 -22.00 -30.37
C ASP A 43 -29.36 -21.19 -31.65
N ALA A 44 -29.96 -19.99 -31.65
CA ALA A 44 -29.98 -19.11 -32.80
C ALA A 44 -28.56 -18.63 -33.21
N VAL A 45 -27.66 -18.45 -32.22
CA VAL A 45 -26.26 -18.09 -32.49
C VAL A 45 -25.45 -19.30 -32.99
N ILE A 46 -25.75 -20.50 -32.50
CA ILE A 46 -25.09 -21.75 -32.96
C ILE A 46 -25.45 -22.01 -34.41
N GLU A 47 -26.73 -21.78 -34.81
CA GLU A 47 -27.21 -21.99 -36.20
C GLU A 47 -26.65 -20.95 -37.17
N ALA A 48 -26.65 -19.68 -36.78
CA ALA A 48 -26.25 -18.58 -37.65
C ALA A 48 -25.41 -17.51 -36.94
N PRO A 49 -24.21 -17.85 -36.44
CA PRO A 49 -23.40 -16.97 -35.56
C PRO A 49 -23.03 -15.65 -36.23
N GLU A 50 -22.81 -15.68 -37.55
CA GLU A 50 -22.38 -14.50 -38.31
C GLU A 50 -23.46 -13.44 -38.43
N THR A 51 -24.71 -13.81 -38.62
CA THR A 51 -25.83 -12.87 -38.76
C THR A 51 -26.37 -12.45 -37.39
N ALA A 52 -26.63 -13.41 -36.50
CA ALA A 52 -27.25 -13.15 -35.20
C ALA A 52 -26.42 -12.17 -34.35
N LEU A 53 -25.10 -12.40 -34.23
CA LEU A 53 -24.23 -11.57 -33.42
C LEU A 53 -24.03 -10.17 -34.05
N ARG A 54 -23.91 -10.06 -35.37
CA ARG A 54 -23.76 -8.78 -36.05
C ARG A 54 -25.00 -7.91 -35.92
N ARG A 55 -26.19 -8.51 -36.06
CA ARG A 55 -27.45 -7.84 -35.81
C ARG A 55 -27.55 -7.34 -34.39
N TYR A 56 -27.35 -8.22 -33.41
CA TYR A 56 -27.43 -7.88 -32.01
C TYR A 56 -26.45 -6.75 -31.67
N ARG A 57 -25.16 -6.89 -32.01
CA ARG A 57 -24.13 -5.88 -31.75
C ARG A 57 -24.46 -4.52 -32.36
N GLN A 58 -24.87 -4.47 -33.63
CA GLN A 58 -25.06 -3.18 -34.29
C GLN A 58 -26.32 -2.47 -33.79
N LEU A 59 -27.46 -3.16 -33.69
CA LEU A 59 -28.70 -2.53 -33.27
C LEU A 59 -28.69 -2.17 -31.78
N GLN A 60 -28.12 -3.01 -30.93
CA GLN A 60 -27.97 -2.69 -29.50
C GLN A 60 -27.00 -1.52 -29.30
N SER A 61 -25.94 -1.39 -30.11
CA SER A 61 -25.08 -0.20 -30.06
C SER A 61 -25.80 1.07 -30.49
N VAL A 62 -26.75 1.00 -31.46
CA VAL A 62 -27.58 2.14 -31.80
C VAL A 62 -28.49 2.55 -30.66
N HIS A 63 -29.12 1.58 -29.98
CA HIS A 63 -29.91 1.84 -28.77
C HIS A 63 -29.04 2.54 -27.67
N ILE A 64 -27.86 2.04 -27.37
CA ILE A 64 -26.96 2.64 -26.36
C ILE A 64 -26.57 4.06 -26.77
N LEU A 65 -26.28 4.30 -28.07
CA LEU A 65 -26.02 5.65 -28.60
C LEU A 65 -27.22 6.59 -28.47
N TRP A 66 -28.41 6.08 -28.67
CA TRP A 66 -29.65 6.83 -28.49
C TRP A 66 -29.84 7.31 -27.06
N GLN A 67 -29.65 6.41 -26.07
CA GLN A 67 -29.71 6.74 -24.64
C GLN A 67 -28.64 7.76 -24.25
N ASP A 68 -27.43 7.60 -24.81
CA ASP A 68 -26.31 8.51 -24.56
C ASP A 68 -26.57 9.93 -25.14
N LEU A 69 -27.17 10.04 -26.34
CA LEU A 69 -27.52 11.32 -26.96
C LEU A 69 -28.70 12.01 -26.28
N LYS A 70 -29.65 11.26 -25.74
CA LYS A 70 -30.73 11.78 -24.90
C LYS A 70 -30.23 12.32 -23.54
N GLY A 71 -29.02 11.93 -23.12
CA GLY A 71 -28.49 12.26 -21.81
C GLY A 71 -28.99 11.35 -20.69
N GLU A 72 -29.64 10.23 -20.99
CA GLU A 72 -30.10 9.20 -20.05
C GLU A 72 -28.90 8.38 -19.55
N HIS A 73 -27.87 8.18 -20.37
CA HIS A 73 -26.58 7.62 -19.96
C HIS A 73 -25.51 8.71 -19.81
N ASP A 74 -24.75 8.68 -18.74
CA ASP A 74 -23.48 9.39 -18.66
C ASP A 74 -22.38 8.57 -19.36
N ILE A 75 -21.13 9.07 -19.36
CA ILE A 75 -20.03 8.37 -20.06
C ILE A 75 -19.69 7.02 -19.41
N ALA A 76 -19.85 6.89 -18.09
CA ALA A 76 -19.62 5.65 -17.39
C ALA A 76 -20.69 4.61 -17.75
N ALA A 77 -21.96 4.97 -17.70
CA ALA A 77 -23.08 4.12 -18.09
C ALA A 77 -22.97 3.68 -19.56
N THR A 78 -22.62 4.60 -20.48
CA THR A 78 -22.38 4.30 -21.90
C THR A 78 -21.24 3.27 -22.05
N GLY A 79 -20.10 3.46 -21.40
CA GLY A 79 -18.96 2.54 -21.46
C GLY A 79 -19.29 1.16 -20.89
N GLN A 80 -20.01 1.11 -19.78
CA GLN A 80 -20.50 -0.13 -19.16
C GLN A 80 -21.47 -0.88 -20.06
N ALA A 81 -22.43 -0.18 -20.68
CA ALA A 81 -23.40 -0.80 -21.57
C ALA A 81 -22.75 -1.41 -22.84
N ILE A 82 -21.79 -0.70 -23.44
CA ILE A 82 -21.03 -1.24 -24.59
C ILE A 82 -20.13 -2.41 -24.15
N SER A 83 -19.51 -2.35 -22.99
CA SER A 83 -18.68 -3.44 -22.47
C SER A 83 -19.53 -4.68 -22.10
N ALA A 84 -20.73 -4.49 -21.58
CA ALA A 84 -21.68 -5.58 -21.36
C ALA A 84 -22.10 -6.25 -22.68
N LEU A 85 -22.44 -5.45 -23.71
CA LEU A 85 -22.72 -5.95 -25.05
C LEU A 85 -21.55 -6.75 -25.64
N ALA A 86 -20.30 -6.30 -25.41
CA ALA A 86 -19.13 -7.02 -25.87
C ALA A 86 -18.94 -8.37 -25.13
N ARG A 87 -19.20 -8.41 -23.83
CA ARG A 87 -19.18 -9.66 -23.03
C ARG A 87 -20.26 -10.63 -23.52
N ASP A 88 -21.48 -10.17 -23.77
CA ASP A 88 -22.54 -10.99 -24.34
C ASP A 88 -22.14 -11.60 -25.69
N CYS A 89 -21.61 -10.77 -26.59
CA CYS A 89 -21.12 -11.25 -27.89
C CYS A 89 -19.96 -12.24 -27.76
N LEU A 90 -19.04 -12.04 -26.81
CA LEU A 90 -17.90 -12.93 -26.54
C LEU A 90 -18.38 -14.29 -26.03
N GLU A 91 -19.29 -14.32 -25.03
CA GLU A 91 -19.81 -15.58 -24.49
C GLU A 91 -20.62 -16.36 -25.52
N LEU A 92 -21.51 -15.70 -26.24
CA LEU A 92 -22.31 -16.31 -27.30
C LEU A 92 -21.45 -16.85 -28.45
N ALA A 93 -20.41 -16.10 -28.86
CA ALA A 93 -19.45 -16.54 -29.87
C ALA A 93 -18.60 -17.71 -29.37
N LEU A 94 -18.25 -17.73 -28.08
CA LEU A 94 -17.50 -18.83 -27.47
C LEU A 94 -18.33 -20.13 -27.47
N VAL A 95 -19.61 -20.07 -27.08
CA VAL A 95 -20.52 -21.21 -27.15
C VAL A 95 -20.64 -21.75 -28.58
N ALA A 96 -20.81 -20.89 -29.57
CA ALA A 96 -20.86 -21.29 -30.98
C ALA A 96 -19.53 -21.90 -31.46
N ALA A 97 -18.38 -21.39 -31.02
CA ALA A 97 -17.05 -21.90 -31.36
C ALA A 97 -16.81 -23.28 -30.69
N GLU A 98 -17.18 -23.44 -29.41
CA GLU A 98 -17.12 -24.72 -28.70
C GLU A 98 -17.98 -25.78 -29.40
N HIS A 99 -19.21 -25.43 -29.77
CA HIS A 99 -20.09 -26.31 -30.50
C HIS A 99 -19.52 -26.71 -31.86
N SER A 100 -19.00 -25.75 -32.62
CA SER A 100 -18.37 -26.00 -33.93
C SER A 100 -17.21 -26.99 -33.85
N VAL A 101 -16.29 -26.82 -32.88
CA VAL A 101 -15.15 -27.70 -32.67
C VAL A 101 -15.58 -29.07 -32.14
N ALA A 102 -16.57 -29.10 -31.23
CA ALA A 102 -17.07 -30.33 -30.64
C ALA A 102 -17.73 -31.28 -31.69
N ARG A 103 -18.34 -30.75 -32.73
CA ARG A 103 -18.89 -31.56 -33.86
C ARG A 103 -17.82 -32.42 -34.53
N THR A 104 -16.55 -31.98 -34.56
CA THR A 104 -15.44 -32.67 -35.23
C THR A 104 -14.58 -33.47 -34.25
N CYS A 105 -14.34 -32.93 -33.06
CA CYS A 105 -13.37 -33.46 -32.09
C CYS A 105 -14.04 -34.10 -30.84
N GLY A 106 -15.38 -34.00 -30.68
CA GLY A 106 -16.05 -34.34 -29.44
C GLY A 106 -15.84 -33.28 -28.34
N ALA A 107 -16.43 -33.50 -27.17
CA ALA A 107 -16.29 -32.59 -26.04
C ALA A 107 -14.91 -32.78 -25.36
N LEU A 108 -14.31 -31.65 -24.93
CA LEU A 108 -13.09 -31.67 -24.14
C LEU A 108 -13.45 -31.82 -22.66
N VAL A 109 -12.95 -32.88 -22.01
CA VAL A 109 -13.20 -33.16 -20.60
C VAL A 109 -11.93 -33.53 -19.85
N ASP A 110 -11.91 -33.28 -18.52
CA ASP A 110 -10.84 -33.72 -17.63
C ASP A 110 -10.96 -35.21 -17.29
N GLY A 111 -10.03 -35.74 -16.50
CA GLY A 111 -10.02 -37.15 -16.04
C GLY A 111 -11.24 -37.56 -15.19
N HIS A 112 -12.09 -36.61 -14.78
CA HIS A 112 -13.32 -36.79 -14.02
C HIS A 112 -14.59 -36.54 -14.86
N GLY A 113 -14.46 -36.33 -16.16
CA GLY A 113 -15.55 -36.03 -17.07
C GLY A 113 -16.10 -34.60 -17.00
N ARG A 114 -15.44 -33.69 -16.34
CA ARG A 114 -15.84 -32.26 -16.28
C ARG A 114 -15.30 -31.49 -17.48
N PRO A 115 -16.13 -30.61 -18.09
CA PRO A 115 -15.70 -29.82 -19.23
C PRO A 115 -14.56 -28.86 -18.88
N ILE A 116 -13.58 -28.76 -19.78
CA ILE A 116 -12.54 -27.75 -19.72
C ILE A 116 -12.87 -26.67 -20.76
N ARG A 117 -13.04 -25.42 -20.31
CA ARG A 117 -13.36 -24.27 -21.14
C ARG A 117 -12.23 -23.25 -21.15
N LEU A 118 -12.25 -22.34 -22.14
CA LEU A 118 -11.43 -21.15 -22.13
C LEU A 118 -11.86 -20.19 -21.00
N ALA A 119 -10.90 -19.56 -20.33
CA ALA A 119 -11.09 -18.31 -19.62
C ALA A 119 -10.66 -17.18 -20.54
N VAL A 120 -11.58 -16.31 -20.89
CA VAL A 120 -11.32 -15.15 -21.78
C VAL A 120 -11.14 -13.91 -20.92
N PHE A 121 -9.96 -13.30 -20.97
CA PHE A 121 -9.67 -12.03 -20.29
C PHE A 121 -9.88 -10.87 -21.26
N GLY A 122 -10.65 -9.88 -20.83
CA GLY A 122 -10.65 -8.56 -21.42
C GLY A 122 -9.61 -7.67 -20.76
N LEU A 123 -8.81 -6.98 -21.57
CA LEU A 123 -7.84 -6.00 -21.12
C LEU A 123 -8.24 -4.60 -21.59
N GLY A 124 -7.45 -3.60 -21.28
CA GLY A 124 -7.66 -2.24 -21.74
C GLY A 124 -9.06 -1.69 -21.42
N LYS A 125 -9.76 -1.18 -22.43
CA LYS A 125 -11.10 -0.59 -22.23
C LYS A 125 -12.17 -1.63 -21.90
N LEU A 126 -12.07 -2.85 -22.44
CA LEU A 126 -13.02 -3.93 -22.16
C LEU A 126 -12.93 -4.37 -20.70
N GLY A 127 -11.72 -4.63 -20.21
CA GLY A 127 -11.53 -5.04 -18.81
C GLY A 127 -11.84 -3.93 -17.80
N GLY A 128 -11.77 -2.65 -18.21
CA GLY A 128 -12.13 -1.49 -17.39
C GLY A 128 -13.58 -1.06 -17.45
N ASP A 129 -14.45 -1.76 -18.18
CA ASP A 129 -15.84 -1.37 -18.46
C ASP A 129 -15.97 0.01 -19.14
N GLU A 130 -15.05 0.30 -20.07
CA GLU A 130 -14.88 1.62 -20.68
C GLU A 130 -14.86 1.56 -22.21
N LEU A 131 -15.51 0.57 -22.86
CA LEU A 131 -15.51 0.46 -24.31
C LEU A 131 -16.20 1.65 -24.99
N ASN A 132 -15.72 1.97 -26.18
CA ASN A 132 -16.39 2.87 -27.13
C ASN A 132 -17.12 2.06 -28.20
N PHE A 133 -17.97 2.74 -29.01
CA PHE A 133 -18.79 2.11 -30.04
C PHE A 133 -18.02 1.30 -31.09
N ASN A 134 -16.82 1.75 -31.47
CA ASN A 134 -15.99 1.10 -32.48
C ASN A 134 -14.55 0.84 -31.98
N SER A 135 -14.39 0.57 -30.70
CA SER A 135 -13.10 0.09 -30.16
C SER A 135 -12.82 -1.35 -30.60
N ASP A 136 -11.56 -1.68 -30.79
CA ASP A 136 -11.07 -3.05 -30.67
C ASP A 136 -11.27 -3.60 -29.26
N ILE A 137 -11.32 -4.91 -29.14
CA ILE A 137 -11.32 -5.62 -27.87
C ILE A 137 -9.99 -6.32 -27.70
N ASP A 138 -9.26 -5.90 -26.66
CA ASP A 138 -8.01 -6.56 -26.25
C ASP A 138 -8.36 -7.81 -25.45
N VAL A 139 -8.00 -9.02 -25.95
CA VAL A 139 -8.33 -10.27 -25.29
C VAL A 139 -7.13 -11.18 -25.15
N VAL A 140 -7.10 -11.95 -24.04
CA VAL A 140 -6.11 -12.99 -23.77
C VAL A 140 -6.85 -14.25 -23.35
N PHE A 141 -6.38 -15.41 -23.86
CA PHE A 141 -7.00 -16.71 -23.63
C PHE A 141 -6.16 -17.56 -22.69
N ALA A 142 -6.80 -18.05 -21.63
CA ALA A 142 -6.21 -19.00 -20.72
C ALA A 142 -7.13 -20.22 -20.51
N TYR A 143 -6.62 -21.28 -19.90
CA TYR A 143 -7.41 -22.42 -19.48
C TYR A 143 -6.80 -23.08 -18.25
N ASN A 144 -7.63 -23.78 -17.48
CA ASN A 144 -7.18 -24.57 -16.34
C ASN A 144 -7.55 -26.05 -16.52
N GLY A 145 -6.59 -26.95 -16.23
CA GLY A 145 -6.78 -28.37 -16.27
C GLY A 145 -6.07 -29.10 -17.43
N GLN A 146 -6.07 -30.42 -17.32
CA GLN A 146 -5.55 -31.35 -18.34
C GLN A 146 -6.68 -32.29 -18.76
N GLY A 147 -6.80 -32.56 -20.07
CA GLY A 147 -7.85 -33.42 -20.57
C GLY A 147 -7.65 -33.75 -22.04
N GLN A 148 -8.56 -34.60 -22.56
CA GLN A 148 -8.62 -34.99 -23.96
C GLN A 148 -10.04 -34.90 -24.48
N SER A 149 -10.19 -34.65 -25.77
CA SER A 149 -11.48 -34.66 -26.43
C SER A 149 -12.01 -36.09 -26.69
N SER A 150 -13.31 -36.24 -26.61
CA SER A 150 -14.01 -37.56 -26.67
C SER A 150 -14.33 -38.07 -28.06
N GLY A 151 -14.07 -37.27 -29.13
CA GLY A 151 -14.41 -37.58 -30.50
C GLY A 151 -13.42 -38.44 -31.26
N PRO A 152 -13.71 -38.77 -32.55
CA PRO A 152 -12.82 -39.57 -33.40
C PRO A 152 -11.41 -38.97 -33.55
N ARG A 153 -11.30 -37.65 -33.54
CA ARG A 153 -10.03 -36.93 -33.52
C ARG A 153 -9.74 -36.47 -32.09
N GLN A 154 -9.06 -37.34 -31.34
CA GLN A 154 -8.65 -37.00 -29.98
C GLN A 154 -7.57 -35.93 -29.99
N LEU A 155 -7.80 -34.85 -29.24
CA LEU A 155 -6.89 -33.73 -29.05
C LEU A 155 -6.68 -33.48 -27.56
N ASP A 156 -5.46 -33.12 -27.19
CA ASP A 156 -5.14 -32.60 -25.87
C ASP A 156 -5.74 -31.19 -25.66
N ALA A 157 -5.90 -30.78 -24.43
CA ALA A 157 -6.53 -29.50 -24.07
C ALA A 157 -5.88 -28.30 -24.80
N PRO A 158 -4.55 -28.11 -24.88
CA PRO A 158 -3.94 -26.97 -25.58
C PRO A 158 -4.34 -26.90 -27.06
N ARG A 159 -4.31 -28.01 -27.76
CA ARG A 159 -4.63 -28.06 -29.20
C ARG A 159 -6.11 -27.88 -29.47
N TYR A 160 -6.96 -28.49 -28.64
CA TYR A 160 -8.40 -28.32 -28.73
C TYR A 160 -8.83 -26.88 -28.49
N LEU A 161 -8.36 -26.26 -27.41
CA LEU A 161 -8.73 -24.89 -27.03
C LEU A 161 -8.11 -23.85 -27.97
N GLN A 162 -6.98 -24.17 -28.63
CA GLN A 162 -6.45 -23.33 -29.70
C GLN A 162 -7.38 -23.29 -30.92
N LEU A 163 -8.05 -24.41 -31.25
CA LEU A 163 -9.06 -24.42 -32.33
C LEU A 163 -10.31 -23.61 -31.91
N VAL A 164 -10.78 -23.77 -30.68
CA VAL A 164 -11.89 -22.96 -30.15
C VAL A 164 -11.56 -21.47 -30.19
N ALA A 165 -10.37 -21.05 -29.74
CA ALA A 165 -9.96 -19.63 -29.75
C ALA A 165 -9.87 -19.06 -31.17
N ARG A 166 -9.36 -19.83 -32.14
CA ARG A 166 -9.30 -19.44 -33.55
C ARG A 166 -10.71 -19.28 -34.15
N GLU A 167 -11.61 -20.19 -33.84
CA GLU A 167 -12.98 -20.15 -34.30
C GLU A 167 -13.75 -18.96 -33.66
N LEU A 168 -13.55 -18.70 -32.38
CA LEU A 168 -14.08 -17.53 -31.69
C LEU A 168 -13.64 -16.24 -32.37
N ILE A 169 -12.33 -16.08 -32.62
CA ILE A 169 -11.80 -14.93 -33.36
C ILE A 169 -12.44 -14.82 -34.76
N ARG A 170 -12.55 -15.93 -35.49
CA ARG A 170 -13.15 -15.95 -36.81
C ARG A 170 -14.61 -15.43 -36.78
N ILE A 171 -15.43 -15.90 -35.85
CA ILE A 171 -16.83 -15.48 -35.69
C ILE A 171 -16.91 -13.98 -35.41
N LEU A 172 -16.06 -13.43 -34.54
CA LEU A 172 -16.11 -12.03 -34.12
C LEU A 172 -15.49 -11.08 -35.15
N ASP A 173 -14.34 -11.45 -35.74
CA ASP A 173 -13.49 -10.50 -36.49
C ASP A 173 -13.68 -10.56 -38.01
N THR A 174 -14.24 -11.65 -38.56
CA THR A 174 -14.48 -11.74 -40.01
C THR A 174 -15.48 -10.69 -40.47
N VAL A 175 -15.15 -9.99 -41.57
CA VAL A 175 -16.03 -9.05 -42.24
C VAL A 175 -16.98 -9.80 -43.21
N THR A 176 -18.27 -9.66 -43.02
CA THR A 176 -19.31 -10.17 -43.89
C THR A 176 -20.12 -9.05 -44.51
N GLU A 177 -21.13 -9.35 -45.34
CA GLU A 177 -22.08 -8.35 -45.81
C GLU A 177 -22.80 -7.60 -44.69
N HIS A 178 -22.94 -8.25 -43.51
CA HIS A 178 -23.52 -7.66 -42.32
C HIS A 178 -22.47 -6.91 -41.45
N GLY A 179 -21.24 -6.73 -41.94
CA GLY A 179 -20.17 -6.08 -41.25
C GLY A 179 -19.37 -7.05 -40.33
N ARG A 180 -18.85 -6.54 -39.23
CA ARG A 180 -18.03 -7.23 -38.26
C ARG A 180 -18.69 -7.14 -36.87
N VAL A 181 -18.49 -8.11 -36.00
CA VAL A 181 -18.93 -8.01 -34.60
C VAL A 181 -17.92 -7.12 -33.84
N TRP A 182 -16.69 -7.56 -33.64
CA TRP A 182 -15.60 -6.81 -33.00
C TRP A 182 -14.27 -7.05 -33.70
N ILE A 183 -13.38 -6.06 -33.72
CA ILE A 183 -11.95 -6.27 -33.99
C ILE A 183 -11.32 -6.89 -32.77
N VAL A 184 -10.65 -8.04 -32.93
CA VAL A 184 -10.07 -8.79 -31.84
C VAL A 184 -8.55 -8.61 -31.84
N ASP A 185 -8.02 -7.97 -30.78
CA ASP A 185 -6.57 -7.82 -30.57
C ASP A 185 -6.07 -8.79 -29.48
N THR A 186 -5.16 -9.68 -29.86
CA THR A 186 -4.58 -10.67 -28.93
C THR A 186 -3.11 -10.41 -28.61
N ARG A 187 -2.57 -9.25 -28.99
CA ARG A 187 -1.12 -8.93 -28.86
C ARG A 187 -0.66 -8.73 -27.41
N LEU A 188 -1.57 -8.56 -26.47
CA LEU A 188 -1.26 -8.43 -25.05
C LEU A 188 -1.03 -9.78 -24.33
N ARG A 189 -1.04 -10.91 -25.07
CA ARG A 189 -0.70 -12.22 -24.53
C ARG A 189 0.81 -12.36 -24.28
N PRO A 190 1.26 -13.30 -23.43
CA PRO A 190 2.68 -13.59 -23.23
C PRO A 190 3.45 -13.77 -24.55
N PHE A 191 4.61 -13.10 -24.68
CA PHE A 191 5.43 -12.99 -25.90
C PHE A 191 4.75 -12.33 -27.12
N GLY A 192 3.58 -11.70 -26.95
CA GLY A 192 2.89 -11.02 -28.02
C GLY A 192 2.56 -11.95 -29.20
N ASP A 193 2.79 -11.49 -30.45
CA ASP A 193 2.47 -12.25 -31.66
C ASP A 193 3.31 -13.53 -31.85
N SER A 194 4.48 -13.63 -31.21
CA SER A 194 5.33 -14.82 -31.24
C SER A 194 4.91 -15.89 -30.22
N GLY A 195 4.07 -15.53 -29.22
CA GLY A 195 3.60 -16.45 -28.20
C GLY A 195 2.41 -17.30 -28.64
N ALA A 196 2.17 -18.40 -27.94
CA ALA A 196 0.99 -19.23 -28.14
C ALA A 196 -0.31 -18.40 -28.00
N LEU A 197 -1.35 -18.75 -28.76
CA LEU A 197 -2.63 -18.05 -28.68
C LEU A 197 -3.36 -18.34 -27.35
N VAL A 198 -3.22 -19.56 -26.83
CA VAL A 198 -3.87 -20.03 -25.62
C VAL A 198 -2.84 -20.55 -24.65
N TRP A 199 -2.92 -20.18 -23.39
CA TRP A 199 -1.99 -20.54 -22.32
C TRP A 199 -2.68 -21.28 -21.19
N SER A 200 -2.01 -22.27 -20.56
CA SER A 200 -2.49 -22.76 -19.27
C SER A 200 -2.31 -21.67 -18.19
N THR A 201 -3.21 -21.64 -17.21
CA THR A 201 -3.10 -20.68 -16.10
C THR A 201 -1.77 -20.79 -15.39
N GLN A 202 -1.25 -22.01 -15.18
CA GLN A 202 0.04 -22.25 -14.56
C GLN A 202 1.22 -21.70 -15.36
N ALA A 203 1.23 -21.92 -16.69
CA ALA A 203 2.32 -21.43 -17.56
C ALA A 203 2.29 -19.90 -17.67
N MET A 204 1.10 -19.31 -17.65
CA MET A 204 0.91 -17.84 -17.66
C MET A 204 1.40 -17.22 -16.36
N GLU A 205 1.08 -17.80 -15.22
CA GLU A 205 1.57 -17.37 -13.91
C GLU A 205 3.10 -17.41 -13.87
N GLN A 206 3.70 -18.53 -14.27
CA GLN A 206 5.16 -18.66 -14.32
C GLN A 206 5.80 -17.61 -15.22
N TYR A 207 5.25 -17.36 -16.41
CA TYR A 207 5.74 -16.32 -17.30
C TYR A 207 5.75 -14.94 -16.66
N PHE A 208 4.64 -14.50 -16.07
CA PHE A 208 4.54 -13.17 -15.47
C PHE A 208 5.42 -13.00 -14.23
N LEU A 209 5.63 -14.05 -13.46
CA LEU A 209 6.50 -14.00 -12.29
C LEU A 209 7.99 -13.97 -12.65
N SER A 210 8.41 -14.66 -13.73
CA SER A 210 9.82 -14.77 -14.12
C SER A 210 10.25 -13.77 -15.20
N GLU A 211 9.41 -13.51 -16.21
CA GLU A 211 9.76 -12.76 -17.42
C GLU A 211 8.87 -11.53 -17.66
N GLY A 212 7.81 -11.36 -16.87
CA GLY A 212 6.82 -10.29 -17.04
C GLY A 212 7.44 -8.89 -17.02
N ARG A 213 7.14 -8.08 -18.04
CA ARG A 213 7.71 -6.75 -18.25
C ARG A 213 6.85 -5.66 -17.61
N THR A 214 7.42 -4.50 -17.37
CA THR A 214 6.73 -3.35 -16.75
C THR A 214 5.49 -2.91 -17.53
N TRP A 215 5.54 -2.88 -18.87
CA TRP A 215 4.39 -2.49 -19.69
C TRP A 215 3.26 -3.53 -19.65
N GLU A 216 3.56 -4.81 -19.43
CA GLU A 216 2.55 -5.86 -19.25
C GLU A 216 1.81 -5.68 -17.92
N ARG A 217 2.50 -5.28 -16.85
CA ARG A 217 1.85 -4.90 -15.58
C ARG A 217 0.80 -3.81 -15.81
N TYR A 218 1.15 -2.80 -16.60
CA TYR A 218 0.25 -1.71 -16.94
C TYR A 218 -0.97 -2.20 -17.74
N ALA A 219 -0.76 -3.10 -18.71
CA ALA A 219 -1.86 -3.70 -19.48
C ALA A 219 -2.79 -4.55 -18.59
N TRP A 220 -2.22 -5.37 -17.69
CA TRP A 220 -2.95 -6.27 -16.80
C TRP A 220 -3.62 -5.57 -15.61
N LEU A 221 -3.33 -4.29 -15.38
CA LEU A 221 -4.01 -3.49 -14.35
C LEU A 221 -5.53 -3.40 -14.58
N LYS A 222 -5.96 -3.40 -15.82
CA LYS A 222 -7.38 -3.40 -16.22
C LYS A 222 -7.91 -4.79 -16.60
N ALA A 223 -7.14 -5.87 -16.42
CA ALA A 223 -7.59 -7.19 -16.82
C ALA A 223 -8.77 -7.68 -15.98
N ALA A 224 -9.76 -8.25 -16.65
CA ALA A 224 -10.92 -8.89 -16.03
C ALA A 224 -11.33 -10.13 -16.83
N PRO A 225 -11.77 -11.25 -16.21
CA PRO A 225 -12.39 -12.34 -16.94
C PRO A 225 -13.76 -11.89 -17.47
N VAL A 226 -13.98 -12.07 -18.78
CA VAL A 226 -15.14 -11.50 -19.50
C VAL A 226 -16.03 -12.56 -20.15
N ALA A 227 -15.54 -13.78 -20.36
CA ALA A 227 -16.32 -14.91 -20.89
C ALA A 227 -15.67 -16.25 -20.57
N GLY A 228 -16.43 -17.34 -20.69
CA GLY A 228 -15.97 -18.71 -20.49
C GLY A 228 -15.84 -19.09 -19.01
N ASP A 229 -14.72 -19.72 -18.63
CA ASP A 229 -14.44 -20.10 -17.23
C ASP A 229 -14.03 -18.89 -16.40
N LEU A 230 -15.01 -18.15 -15.89
CA LEU A 230 -14.79 -16.96 -15.07
C LEU A 230 -14.07 -17.29 -13.76
N ASN A 231 -14.27 -18.49 -13.19
CA ASN A 231 -13.64 -18.90 -11.94
C ASN A 231 -12.13 -19.14 -12.13
N ALA A 232 -11.76 -19.89 -13.18
CA ALA A 232 -10.35 -20.07 -13.52
C ALA A 232 -9.67 -18.72 -13.83
N GLY A 233 -10.41 -17.82 -14.51
CA GLY A 233 -9.95 -16.46 -14.77
C GLY A 233 -9.71 -15.65 -13.50
N GLN A 234 -10.64 -15.65 -12.57
CA GLN A 234 -10.51 -14.93 -11.30
C GLN A 234 -9.34 -15.47 -10.44
N ASN A 235 -9.18 -16.79 -10.38
CA ASN A 235 -8.09 -17.42 -9.65
C ASN A 235 -6.73 -17.02 -10.24
N LEU A 236 -6.59 -16.98 -11.57
CA LEU A 236 -5.37 -16.53 -12.21
C LEU A 236 -5.08 -15.05 -11.90
N LEU A 237 -6.08 -14.17 -11.95
CA LEU A 237 -5.88 -12.76 -11.57
C LEU A 237 -5.40 -12.61 -10.13
N GLU A 238 -5.90 -13.43 -9.22
CA GLU A 238 -5.44 -13.44 -7.83
C GLU A 238 -3.99 -13.89 -7.71
N ALA A 239 -3.59 -14.94 -8.44
CA ALA A 239 -2.22 -15.40 -8.50
C ALA A 239 -1.27 -14.35 -9.12
N LEU A 240 -1.74 -13.56 -10.08
CA LEU A 240 -0.97 -12.49 -10.73
C LEU A 240 -0.91 -11.18 -9.94
N ARG A 241 -1.65 -11.03 -8.82
CA ARG A 241 -1.61 -9.81 -7.99
C ARG A 241 -0.21 -9.37 -7.57
N PRO A 242 0.72 -10.27 -7.16
CA PRO A 242 2.09 -9.88 -6.81
C PRO A 242 2.88 -9.33 -8.00
N PHE A 243 2.58 -9.78 -9.21
CA PHE A 243 3.15 -9.23 -10.45
C PHE A 243 2.57 -7.85 -10.77
N ILE A 244 1.24 -7.69 -10.76
CA ILE A 244 0.55 -6.45 -11.13
C ILE A 244 0.81 -5.36 -10.08
N PHE A 245 0.66 -5.68 -8.81
CA PHE A 245 0.77 -4.76 -7.67
C PHE A 245 1.94 -5.17 -6.77
N ARG A 246 3.15 -4.72 -7.10
CA ARG A 246 4.32 -4.99 -6.27
C ARG A 246 4.17 -4.32 -4.92
N ARG A 247 4.56 -5.03 -3.86
CA ARG A 247 4.55 -4.53 -2.49
C ARG A 247 5.55 -3.39 -2.27
N TYR A 248 6.63 -3.37 -3.05
CA TYR A 248 7.68 -2.35 -3.00
C TYR A 248 7.51 -1.38 -4.16
N LEU A 249 7.65 -0.10 -3.86
CA LEU A 249 7.55 0.99 -4.83
C LEU A 249 8.64 0.82 -5.91
N ASP A 250 8.21 0.64 -7.13
CA ASP A 250 9.09 0.55 -8.30
C ASP A 250 9.11 1.92 -9.01
N TYR A 251 9.96 2.82 -8.52
CA TYR A 251 10.04 4.19 -9.05
C TYR A 251 10.69 4.26 -10.45
N GLY A 252 11.42 3.24 -10.89
CA GLY A 252 11.90 3.12 -12.27
C GLY A 252 10.77 3.03 -13.30
N ILE A 253 9.55 2.72 -12.84
CA ILE A 253 8.33 2.83 -13.63
C ILE A 253 8.10 4.25 -14.14
N PHE A 254 8.31 5.29 -13.34
CA PHE A 254 8.08 6.67 -13.79
C PHE A 254 8.94 7.05 -14.98
N ASP A 255 10.23 6.69 -14.97
CA ASP A 255 11.12 6.97 -16.11
C ASP A 255 10.68 6.18 -17.35
N SER A 256 10.41 4.89 -17.21
CA SER A 256 9.94 4.05 -18.32
C SER A 256 8.61 4.54 -18.89
N LEU A 257 7.74 5.06 -18.03
CA LEU A 257 6.43 5.58 -18.42
C LEU A 257 6.56 6.99 -19.01
N ARG A 258 7.49 7.82 -18.52
CA ARG A 258 7.82 9.14 -19.09
C ARG A 258 8.44 8.96 -20.48
N GLU A 259 9.38 8.04 -20.66
CA GLU A 259 9.93 7.71 -21.96
C GLU A 259 8.85 7.20 -22.94
N LEU A 260 7.94 6.36 -22.47
CA LEU A 260 6.81 5.89 -23.27
C LEU A 260 5.90 7.06 -23.67
N HIS A 261 5.63 7.97 -22.75
CA HIS A 261 4.82 9.17 -23.04
C HIS A 261 5.54 10.11 -24.03
N GLU A 262 6.84 10.41 -23.81
CA GLU A 262 7.66 11.23 -24.73
C GLU A 262 7.69 10.63 -26.14
N ARG A 263 7.81 9.31 -26.28
CA ARG A 263 7.75 8.62 -27.58
C ARG A 263 6.37 8.76 -28.24
N ILE A 264 5.30 8.65 -27.45
CA ILE A 264 3.92 8.79 -27.93
C ILE A 264 3.65 10.25 -28.37
N GLU A 265 4.06 11.23 -27.56
CA GLU A 265 3.93 12.66 -27.93
C GLU A 265 4.73 13.02 -29.19
N THR A 266 5.97 12.52 -29.28
CA THR A 266 6.82 12.78 -30.46
C THR A 266 6.18 12.18 -31.73
N ALA A 267 5.66 10.96 -31.64
CA ALA A 267 4.95 10.33 -32.73
C ALA A 267 3.66 11.06 -33.11
N SER A 268 2.93 11.62 -32.13
CA SER A 268 1.71 12.40 -32.37
C SER A 268 2.00 13.76 -33.02
N ARG A 269 3.04 14.46 -32.57
CA ARG A 269 3.48 15.75 -33.16
C ARG A 269 3.94 15.61 -34.61
N SER A 270 4.56 14.46 -34.94
CA SER A 270 5.03 14.22 -36.32
C SER A 270 3.88 13.93 -37.30
N SER A 271 2.67 13.58 -36.80
CA SER A 271 1.51 13.28 -37.68
C SER A 271 0.73 14.52 -38.12
N GLY A 272 0.99 15.70 -37.59
CA GLY A 272 0.34 16.97 -37.92
C GLY A 272 -1.16 17.07 -37.63
N ARG A 273 -1.77 16.02 -37.03
CA ARG A 273 -3.19 15.90 -36.70
C ARG A 273 -3.44 16.01 -35.21
N SER A 274 -4.57 16.61 -34.84
CA SER A 274 -4.98 16.70 -33.44
C SER A 274 -5.51 15.34 -32.94
N ASP A 275 -4.72 14.61 -32.19
CA ASP A 275 -5.04 13.31 -31.60
C ASP A 275 -5.55 13.51 -30.17
N ILE A 276 -6.85 13.27 -29.93
CA ILE A 276 -7.48 13.44 -28.61
C ILE A 276 -7.13 12.34 -27.61
N LYS A 277 -6.56 11.22 -28.05
CA LYS A 277 -6.18 10.09 -27.21
C LYS A 277 -4.71 10.18 -26.79
N ARG A 278 -3.80 10.44 -27.75
CA ARG A 278 -2.35 10.37 -27.57
C ARG A 278 -1.68 11.74 -27.50
N GLY A 279 -2.35 12.80 -27.98
CA GLY A 279 -1.83 14.17 -27.95
C GLY A 279 -1.67 14.72 -26.55
N PRO A 280 -1.00 15.89 -26.42
CA PRO A 280 -0.80 16.57 -25.13
C PRO A 280 -2.14 16.82 -24.42
N GLY A 281 -2.25 16.39 -23.15
CA GLY A 281 -3.50 16.49 -22.40
C GLY A 281 -4.62 15.58 -22.91
N GLY A 282 -4.29 14.53 -23.69
CA GLY A 282 -5.24 13.56 -24.19
C GLY A 282 -5.66 12.50 -23.14
N ILE A 283 -6.57 11.59 -23.56
CA ILE A 283 -7.14 10.54 -22.69
C ILE A 283 -6.04 9.71 -22.01
N ARG A 284 -4.99 9.33 -22.75
CA ARG A 284 -3.86 8.55 -22.17
C ARG A 284 -3.13 9.29 -21.06
N ALA A 285 -2.95 10.60 -21.17
CA ALA A 285 -2.30 11.37 -20.12
C ALA A 285 -3.16 11.40 -18.84
N ALA A 286 -4.48 11.53 -18.98
CA ALA A 286 -5.39 11.45 -17.86
C ALA A 286 -5.38 10.06 -17.20
N GLU A 287 -5.50 8.99 -17.98
CA GLU A 287 -5.43 7.62 -17.46
C GLU A 287 -4.11 7.35 -16.73
N PHE A 288 -3.03 7.84 -17.30
CA PHE A 288 -1.69 7.67 -16.74
C PHE A 288 -1.51 8.30 -15.34
N LEU A 289 -2.09 9.49 -15.12
CA LEU A 289 -2.07 10.15 -13.81
C LEU A 289 -2.64 9.27 -12.69
N VAL A 290 -3.70 8.51 -12.98
CA VAL A 290 -4.37 7.64 -12.02
C VAL A 290 -3.71 6.27 -11.93
N GLN A 291 -3.43 5.64 -13.07
CA GLN A 291 -2.87 4.29 -13.13
C GLN A 291 -1.46 4.22 -12.55
N SER A 292 -0.68 5.30 -12.64
CA SER A 292 0.61 5.41 -11.96
C SER A 292 0.46 5.29 -10.43
N GLN A 293 -0.60 5.87 -9.83
CA GLN A 293 -0.87 5.72 -8.41
C GLN A 293 -1.31 4.28 -8.07
N GLN A 294 -2.12 3.66 -8.91
CA GLN A 294 -2.53 2.27 -8.73
C GLN A 294 -1.34 1.31 -8.73
N ILE A 295 -0.43 1.44 -9.68
CA ILE A 295 0.77 0.61 -9.76
C ILE A 295 1.71 0.85 -8.59
N LEU A 296 1.89 2.10 -8.18
CA LEU A 296 2.79 2.47 -7.10
C LEU A 296 2.28 2.02 -5.73
N ARG A 297 0.98 2.15 -5.49
CA ARG A 297 0.41 1.99 -4.15
C ARG A 297 -0.55 0.82 -4.02
N GLY A 298 -1.03 0.25 -5.12
CA GLY A 298 -1.98 -0.89 -5.09
C GLY A 298 -1.43 -2.15 -4.43
N GLY A 299 -0.10 -2.28 -4.29
CA GLY A 299 0.51 -3.33 -3.48
C GLY A 299 0.21 -3.21 -1.99
N ARG A 300 0.05 -1.98 -1.49
CA ARG A 300 -0.26 -1.66 -0.09
C ARG A 300 -1.73 -1.31 0.11
N GLU A 301 -2.31 -0.55 -0.81
CA GLU A 301 -3.69 -0.02 -0.75
C GLU A 301 -4.62 -0.87 -1.62
N ARG A 302 -5.34 -1.81 -1.01
CA ARG A 302 -6.24 -2.71 -1.74
C ARG A 302 -7.37 -1.98 -2.46
N SER A 303 -7.82 -0.84 -1.95
CA SER A 303 -8.85 0.02 -2.54
C SER A 303 -8.46 0.60 -3.91
N LEU A 304 -7.16 0.60 -4.26
CA LEU A 304 -6.66 1.02 -5.57
C LEU A 304 -6.67 -0.10 -6.64
N ARG A 305 -6.99 -1.35 -6.27
CA ARG A 305 -7.03 -2.50 -7.19
C ARG A 305 -8.36 -2.56 -7.95
N ILE A 306 -8.66 -1.50 -8.66
CA ILE A 306 -9.90 -1.28 -9.41
C ILE A 306 -9.54 -1.08 -10.89
N SER A 307 -10.27 -1.72 -11.82
CA SER A 307 -9.95 -1.69 -13.24
C SER A 307 -10.39 -0.40 -13.96
N GLY A 308 -11.48 0.24 -13.56
CA GLY A 308 -12.02 1.44 -14.23
C GLY A 308 -11.33 2.74 -13.78
N PHE A 309 -11.21 3.70 -14.71
CA PHE A 309 -10.56 5.01 -14.44
C PHE A 309 -11.32 5.85 -13.41
N LEU A 310 -12.63 6.05 -13.58
CA LEU A 310 -13.41 6.90 -12.69
C LEU A 310 -13.48 6.37 -11.24
N PRO A 311 -13.72 5.07 -11.01
CA PRO A 311 -13.61 4.48 -9.67
C PRO A 311 -12.21 4.59 -9.07
N ALA A 312 -11.17 4.36 -9.89
CA ALA A 312 -9.78 4.47 -9.43
C ALA A 312 -9.41 5.92 -9.06
N LEU A 313 -9.86 6.92 -9.83
CA LEU A 313 -9.70 8.34 -9.50
C LEU A 313 -10.40 8.68 -8.18
N ALA A 314 -11.61 8.18 -7.94
CA ALA A 314 -12.33 8.36 -6.69
C ALA A 314 -11.57 7.75 -5.50
N ALA A 315 -11.03 6.53 -5.66
CA ALA A 315 -10.19 5.90 -4.64
C ALA A 315 -8.90 6.68 -4.36
N CYS A 316 -8.22 7.19 -5.40
CA CYS A 316 -7.06 8.06 -5.25
C CYS A 316 -7.39 9.34 -4.47
N THR A 317 -8.57 9.92 -4.71
CA THR A 317 -9.02 11.13 -4.01
C THR A 317 -9.35 10.84 -2.55
N ALA A 318 -10.04 9.73 -2.27
CA ALA A 318 -10.37 9.31 -0.91
C ALA A 318 -9.12 9.03 -0.06
N LEU A 319 -8.04 8.55 -0.69
CA LEU A 319 -6.74 8.33 -0.06
C LEU A 319 -5.86 9.59 0.00
N GLY A 320 -6.33 10.74 -0.47
CA GLY A 320 -5.54 11.99 -0.50
C GLY A 320 -4.37 11.98 -1.49
N LEU A 321 -4.30 11.02 -2.42
CA LEU A 321 -3.23 10.91 -3.42
C LEU A 321 -3.36 11.94 -4.55
N ILE A 322 -4.59 12.36 -4.81
CA ILE A 322 -4.95 13.45 -5.72
C ILE A 322 -5.91 14.36 -4.94
N ALA A 323 -5.59 15.64 -4.85
CA ALA A 323 -6.43 16.60 -4.13
C ALA A 323 -7.81 16.75 -4.81
N ALA A 324 -8.83 17.13 -4.03
CA ALA A 324 -10.22 17.14 -4.49
C ALA A 324 -10.47 18.00 -5.74
N GLU A 325 -9.91 19.22 -5.79
CA GLU A 325 -10.08 20.12 -6.94
C GLU A 325 -9.39 19.60 -8.22
N PRO A 326 -8.10 19.19 -8.21
CA PRO A 326 -7.49 18.52 -9.36
C PRO A 326 -8.25 17.25 -9.80
N ALA A 327 -8.74 16.44 -8.85
CA ALA A 327 -9.49 15.23 -9.17
C ALA A 327 -10.82 15.55 -9.87
N ARG A 328 -11.55 16.60 -9.44
CA ARG A 328 -12.76 17.07 -10.08
C ARG A 328 -12.49 17.54 -11.51
N ALA A 329 -11.48 18.39 -11.69
CA ALA A 329 -11.09 18.89 -13.01
C ALA A 329 -10.66 17.73 -13.95
N LEU A 330 -9.91 16.75 -13.44
CA LEU A 330 -9.48 15.58 -14.20
C LEU A 330 -10.65 14.68 -14.59
N ARG A 331 -11.63 14.49 -13.71
CA ARG A 331 -12.89 13.75 -14.00
C ARG A 331 -13.67 14.42 -15.12
N GLU A 332 -13.88 15.72 -15.03
CA GLU A 332 -14.63 16.49 -16.03
C GLU A 332 -13.93 16.46 -17.39
N ALA A 333 -12.61 16.65 -17.41
CA ALA A 333 -11.83 16.63 -18.63
C ALA A 333 -11.79 15.23 -19.27
N TYR A 334 -11.57 14.19 -18.48
CA TYR A 334 -11.63 12.81 -18.99
C TYR A 334 -13.00 12.47 -19.57
N ALA A 335 -14.06 12.77 -18.82
CA ALA A 335 -15.43 12.51 -19.28
C ALA A 335 -15.71 13.24 -20.61
N TYR A 336 -15.31 14.50 -20.74
CA TYR A 336 -15.47 15.27 -21.95
C TYR A 336 -14.72 14.65 -23.14
N LEU A 337 -13.44 14.32 -22.98
CA LEU A 337 -12.63 13.69 -24.02
C LEU A 337 -13.20 12.33 -24.47
N ARG A 338 -13.73 11.54 -23.54
CA ARG A 338 -14.37 10.25 -23.83
C ARG A 338 -15.70 10.42 -24.60
N ILE A 339 -16.47 11.46 -24.27
CA ILE A 339 -17.67 11.81 -25.05
C ILE A 339 -17.26 12.20 -26.46
N VAL A 340 -16.24 13.04 -26.63
CA VAL A 340 -15.73 13.43 -27.96
C VAL A 340 -15.28 12.20 -28.74
N GLU A 341 -14.54 11.27 -28.14
CA GLU A 341 -14.09 10.02 -28.77
C GLU A 341 -15.31 9.18 -29.26
N ASN A 342 -16.33 9.03 -28.40
CA ASN A 342 -17.55 8.31 -28.76
C ASN A 342 -18.31 8.96 -29.92
N ARG A 343 -18.46 10.29 -29.91
CA ARG A 343 -19.15 11.03 -31.02
C ARG A 343 -18.38 10.94 -32.33
N LEU A 344 -17.06 11.05 -32.26
CA LEU A 344 -16.19 10.89 -33.43
C LEU A 344 -16.36 9.52 -34.09
N GLN A 345 -16.41 8.45 -33.26
CA GLN A 345 -16.60 7.09 -33.74
C GLN A 345 -18.02 6.86 -34.29
N ALA A 346 -19.05 7.45 -33.68
CA ALA A 346 -20.42 7.38 -34.16
C ALA A 346 -20.59 8.13 -35.49
N GLN A 347 -19.98 9.30 -35.62
CA GLN A 347 -20.02 10.11 -36.86
C GLN A 347 -19.30 9.39 -38.00
N SER A 348 -18.09 8.91 -37.80
CA SER A 348 -17.26 8.30 -38.84
C SER A 348 -17.65 6.87 -39.18
N GLY A 349 -18.27 6.14 -38.24
CA GLY A 349 -18.54 4.71 -38.33
C GLY A 349 -17.28 3.85 -38.28
N ARG A 350 -16.13 4.43 -37.85
CA ARG A 350 -14.82 3.78 -37.81
C ARG A 350 -14.14 4.05 -36.48
N GLN A 351 -13.18 3.20 -36.13
CA GLN A 351 -12.25 3.48 -35.05
C GLN A 351 -11.38 4.71 -35.42
N GLY A 352 -11.35 5.69 -34.54
CA GLY A 352 -10.57 6.90 -34.74
C GLY A 352 -10.48 7.76 -33.51
N HIS A 353 -9.41 8.54 -33.41
CA HIS A 353 -9.15 9.48 -32.32
C HIS A 353 -8.54 10.80 -32.83
N HIS A 354 -8.55 11.00 -34.17
CA HIS A 354 -8.11 12.25 -34.78
C HIS A 354 -9.33 13.10 -35.14
N LEU A 355 -9.26 14.38 -34.85
CA LEU A 355 -10.31 15.31 -35.26
C LEU A 355 -10.38 15.42 -36.77
N PRO A 356 -11.60 15.60 -37.34
CA PRO A 356 -11.77 15.86 -38.77
C PRO A 356 -11.02 17.11 -39.22
N GLU A 357 -10.47 17.08 -40.43
CA GLU A 357 -9.82 18.24 -41.06
C GLU A 357 -10.83 19.13 -41.81
N GLN A 358 -11.92 18.52 -42.28
CA GLN A 358 -12.95 19.23 -43.02
C GLN A 358 -13.93 19.96 -42.07
N GLU A 359 -14.16 21.22 -42.32
CA GLU A 359 -15.05 22.06 -41.48
C GLU A 359 -16.49 21.52 -41.40
N ALA A 360 -17.02 20.93 -42.48
CA ALA A 360 -18.34 20.31 -42.45
C ALA A 360 -18.45 19.12 -41.50
N GLU A 361 -17.40 18.27 -41.45
CA GLU A 361 -17.36 17.13 -40.52
C GLU A 361 -17.12 17.61 -39.06
N LEU A 362 -16.32 18.67 -38.89
CA LEU A 362 -16.08 19.27 -37.61
C LEU A 362 -17.34 19.93 -37.03
N ALA A 363 -18.12 20.61 -37.88
CA ALA A 363 -19.43 21.17 -37.52
C ALA A 363 -20.45 20.07 -37.15
N GLY A 364 -20.45 18.96 -37.89
CA GLY A 364 -21.26 17.80 -37.57
C GLY A 364 -20.88 17.18 -36.20
N LEU A 365 -19.59 17.09 -35.90
CA LEU A 365 -19.11 16.64 -34.60
C LEU A 365 -19.53 17.60 -33.47
N ALA A 366 -19.42 18.92 -33.71
CA ALA A 366 -19.86 19.94 -32.76
C ALA A 366 -21.37 19.82 -32.48
N ALA A 367 -22.20 19.60 -33.50
CA ALA A 367 -23.64 19.36 -33.32
C ALA A 367 -23.94 18.11 -32.48
N LEU A 368 -23.20 16.99 -32.68
CA LEU A 368 -23.32 15.79 -31.89
C LEU A 368 -22.87 15.98 -30.41
N LEU A 369 -22.12 17.02 -30.12
CA LEU A 369 -21.70 17.43 -28.78
C LEU A 369 -22.59 18.51 -28.16
N GLY A 370 -23.60 18.99 -28.90
CA GLY A 370 -24.52 20.05 -28.47
C GLY A 370 -23.92 21.45 -28.51
N HIS A 371 -22.93 21.67 -29.37
CA HIS A 371 -22.38 23.00 -29.69
C HIS A 371 -23.01 23.54 -30.98
N ASP A 372 -23.29 24.85 -31.00
CA ASP A 372 -23.83 25.52 -32.16
C ASP A 372 -22.78 25.79 -33.25
N HIS A 373 -21.51 25.93 -32.82
CA HIS A 373 -20.38 26.20 -33.71
C HIS A 373 -19.16 25.31 -33.40
N SER A 374 -18.43 24.96 -34.45
CA SER A 374 -17.16 24.20 -34.34
C SER A 374 -16.10 24.88 -33.47
N ARG A 375 -16.08 26.24 -33.46
CA ARG A 375 -15.16 27.04 -32.66
C ARG A 375 -15.38 26.83 -31.16
N ASP A 376 -16.62 26.82 -30.69
CA ASP A 376 -16.98 26.65 -29.28
C ASP A 376 -16.61 25.26 -28.79
N PHE A 377 -16.80 24.26 -29.63
CA PHE A 377 -16.33 22.90 -29.40
C PHE A 377 -14.81 22.84 -29.25
N GLN A 378 -14.07 23.45 -30.21
CA GLN A 378 -12.59 23.43 -30.17
C GLN A 378 -12.02 24.14 -28.94
N GLU A 379 -12.65 25.25 -28.50
CA GLU A 379 -12.24 25.98 -27.29
C GLU A 379 -12.46 25.14 -26.03
N SER A 380 -13.63 24.51 -25.93
CA SER A 380 -13.94 23.59 -24.83
C SER A 380 -12.92 22.42 -24.77
N LEU A 381 -12.62 21.84 -25.94
CA LEU A 381 -11.64 20.76 -26.03
C LEU A 381 -10.23 21.19 -25.56
N ARG A 382 -9.79 22.36 -26.05
CA ARG A 382 -8.48 22.91 -25.64
C ARG A 382 -8.40 23.16 -24.13
N THR A 383 -9.45 23.71 -23.55
CA THR A 383 -9.52 23.98 -22.10
C THR A 383 -9.34 22.68 -21.29
N HIS A 384 -10.03 21.61 -21.63
CA HIS A 384 -9.91 20.33 -20.96
C HIS A 384 -8.53 19.68 -21.17
N GLN A 385 -7.99 19.75 -22.39
CA GLN A 385 -6.65 19.22 -22.69
C GLN A 385 -5.55 19.99 -21.94
N GLN A 386 -5.67 21.33 -21.86
CA GLN A 386 -4.72 22.16 -21.10
C GLN A 386 -4.75 21.82 -19.61
N GLY A 387 -5.96 21.60 -19.03
CA GLY A 387 -6.10 21.22 -17.64
C GLY A 387 -5.42 19.87 -17.31
N ILE A 388 -5.57 18.86 -18.17
CA ILE A 388 -4.86 17.58 -18.00
C ILE A 388 -3.35 17.74 -18.18
N ASN A 389 -2.92 18.52 -19.20
CA ASN A 389 -1.51 18.72 -19.48
C ASN A 389 -0.79 19.46 -18.35
N LEU A 390 -1.44 20.44 -17.72
CA LEU A 390 -0.90 21.14 -16.55
C LEU A 390 -0.69 20.17 -15.40
N GLN A 391 -1.68 19.38 -15.00
CA GLN A 391 -1.56 18.38 -13.94
C GLN A 391 -0.52 17.31 -14.25
N PHE A 392 -0.40 16.94 -15.52
CA PHE A 392 0.63 16.01 -15.98
C PHE A 392 2.03 16.60 -15.84
N SER A 393 2.22 17.84 -16.30
CA SER A 393 3.50 18.55 -16.24
C SER A 393 3.93 18.85 -14.80
N GLU A 394 3.01 19.21 -13.93
CA GLU A 394 3.28 19.40 -12.49
C GLU A 394 3.76 18.11 -11.82
N ARG A 395 3.26 16.95 -12.26
CA ARG A 395 3.54 15.67 -11.60
C ARG A 395 4.69 14.89 -12.25
N PHE A 396 4.88 15.00 -13.56
CA PHE A 396 5.86 14.26 -14.36
C PHE A 396 6.77 15.15 -15.20
N GLY A 397 6.54 16.47 -15.21
CA GLY A 397 7.42 17.43 -15.88
C GLY A 397 8.86 17.27 -15.39
N LYS A 398 9.82 17.50 -16.29
CA LYS A 398 11.22 17.62 -15.87
C LYS A 398 11.28 18.73 -14.83
N PRO A 399 11.85 18.51 -13.65
CA PRO A 399 12.21 19.63 -12.80
C PRO A 399 13.07 20.56 -13.67
N ASP A 400 12.79 21.85 -13.64
CA ASP A 400 13.69 22.83 -14.24
C ASP A 400 15.10 22.49 -13.75
N PRO A 401 16.11 22.44 -14.62
CA PRO A 401 17.47 22.27 -14.18
C PRO A 401 17.69 23.36 -13.15
N VAL A 402 17.94 22.98 -11.89
CA VAL A 402 18.28 23.91 -10.83
C VAL A 402 19.53 24.65 -11.34
N ALA A 403 19.30 25.82 -11.87
CA ALA A 403 20.36 26.69 -12.34
C ALA A 403 21.13 27.13 -11.10
N GLY A 404 22.29 26.53 -10.89
CA GLY A 404 23.15 26.87 -9.78
C GLY A 404 23.73 25.69 -8.98
N ALA A 405 23.31 24.44 -9.20
CA ALA A 405 23.93 23.32 -8.50
C ALA A 405 25.37 23.15 -8.97
N ASN A 406 26.32 23.26 -8.04
CA ASN A 406 27.74 23.04 -8.22
C ASN A 406 28.03 21.70 -8.90
N ALA A 407 28.04 21.66 -10.22
CA ALA A 407 28.36 20.47 -11.03
C ALA A 407 29.77 19.91 -10.75
N ALA A 408 30.58 20.66 -9.99
CA ALA A 408 31.93 20.30 -9.59
C ALA A 408 31.99 19.28 -8.41
N THR A 409 30.89 19.02 -7.72
CA THR A 409 30.90 18.14 -6.52
C THR A 409 30.85 16.67 -6.87
N TRP A 410 30.29 16.27 -8.03
CA TRP A 410 30.19 14.86 -8.41
C TRP A 410 30.20 14.66 -9.93
N PRO A 411 31.01 13.70 -10.49
CA PRO A 411 32.08 12.99 -9.79
C PRO A 411 33.15 13.94 -9.25
N PRO A 412 33.82 13.58 -8.13
CA PRO A 412 34.73 14.50 -7.44
C PRO A 412 35.96 14.86 -8.29
N ARG A 413 36.06 16.12 -8.67
CA ARG A 413 37.17 16.70 -9.47
C ARG A 413 38.17 17.43 -8.57
N GLU A 414 39.20 18.04 -9.17
CA GLU A 414 40.25 18.76 -8.43
C GLU A 414 39.70 19.97 -7.63
N ASP A 415 38.65 20.62 -8.13
CA ASP A 415 37.92 21.74 -7.51
C ASP A 415 36.81 21.33 -6.54
N CYS A 416 36.63 20.04 -6.23
CA CYS A 416 35.57 19.52 -5.36
C CYS A 416 35.58 20.15 -3.96
N GLU A 417 36.76 20.47 -3.39
CA GLU A 417 36.87 21.06 -2.06
C GLU A 417 36.30 22.48 -2.01
N ALA A 418 36.57 23.28 -3.03
CA ALA A 418 36.01 24.63 -3.14
C ALA A 418 34.49 24.59 -3.26
N ALA A 419 33.97 23.68 -4.12
CA ALA A 419 32.54 23.49 -4.30
C ALA A 419 31.82 23.00 -3.04
N LEU A 420 32.47 22.16 -2.22
CA LEU A 420 31.96 21.73 -0.92
C LEU A 420 31.95 22.88 0.11
N SER A 421 32.99 23.71 0.11
CA SER A 421 33.02 24.91 0.94
C SER A 421 31.85 25.83 0.61
N ASP A 422 31.61 26.10 -0.69
CA ASP A 422 30.48 26.91 -1.16
C ASP A 422 29.13 26.30 -0.80
N ALA A 423 29.05 24.95 -0.76
CA ALA A 423 27.86 24.23 -0.34
C ALA A 423 27.61 24.26 1.17
N GLY A 424 28.55 24.79 1.98
CA GLY A 424 28.40 24.97 3.44
C GLY A 424 29.07 23.91 4.30
N PHE A 425 29.98 23.09 3.77
CA PHE A 425 30.76 22.14 4.55
C PHE A 425 31.88 22.83 5.34
N ALA A 426 31.91 22.66 6.66
CA ALA A 426 32.92 23.26 7.52
C ALA A 426 34.33 22.67 7.30
N HIS A 427 34.39 21.37 6.94
CA HIS A 427 35.60 20.63 6.66
C HIS A 427 35.57 20.02 5.25
N PRO A 428 35.81 20.78 4.17
CA PRO A 428 35.67 20.32 2.80
C PRO A 428 36.67 19.22 2.39
N GLU A 429 37.89 19.22 2.95
CA GLU A 429 38.94 18.24 2.66
C GLU A 429 38.54 16.77 3.04
N PRO A 430 38.11 16.46 4.30
CA PRO A 430 37.60 15.17 4.66
C PRO A 430 36.34 14.78 3.85
N ALA A 431 35.46 15.73 3.56
CA ALA A 431 34.28 15.49 2.75
C ALA A 431 34.62 15.06 1.32
N ALA A 432 35.58 15.78 0.66
CA ALA A 432 36.06 15.41 -0.66
C ALA A 432 36.76 14.04 -0.66
N ALA A 433 37.53 13.71 0.39
CA ALA A 433 38.14 12.39 0.53
C ALA A 433 37.07 11.29 0.64
N ALA A 434 36.00 11.48 1.40
CA ALA A 434 34.90 10.55 1.51
C ALA A 434 34.16 10.33 0.17
N LEU A 435 33.96 11.42 -0.62
CA LEU A 435 33.37 11.33 -1.96
C LEU A 435 34.26 10.54 -2.93
N ARG A 436 35.57 10.79 -2.94
CA ARG A 436 36.54 10.04 -3.76
C ARG A 436 36.53 8.54 -3.40
N GLN A 437 36.43 8.21 -2.11
CA GLN A 437 36.31 6.82 -1.67
C GLN A 437 35.00 6.17 -2.14
N LEU A 438 33.88 6.89 -2.07
CA LEU A 438 32.61 6.38 -2.57
C LEU A 438 32.69 6.12 -4.08
N ASP A 439 33.21 7.05 -4.86
CA ASP A 439 33.37 6.92 -6.30
C ASP A 439 34.20 5.67 -6.66
N GLN A 440 35.33 5.47 -5.98
CA GLN A 440 36.17 4.26 -6.15
C GLN A 440 35.43 2.96 -5.79
N ARG A 441 34.59 2.98 -4.73
CA ARG A 441 33.78 1.79 -4.36
C ARG A 441 32.70 1.51 -5.40
N LEU A 442 32.05 2.55 -5.91
CA LEU A 442 31.00 2.42 -6.94
C LEU A 442 31.57 1.98 -8.28
N ALA A 443 32.76 2.44 -8.66
CA ALA A 443 33.46 1.99 -9.87
C ALA A 443 33.74 0.47 -9.86
N ARG A 444 33.98 -0.13 -8.68
CA ARG A 444 34.17 -1.58 -8.52
C ARG A 444 32.85 -2.37 -8.57
N ARG A 445 31.72 -1.72 -8.48
CA ARG A 445 30.39 -2.34 -8.37
C ARG A 445 29.62 -2.35 -9.68
N ALA A 446 30.17 -2.50 -10.82
CA ALA A 446 29.49 -2.69 -12.13
C ALA A 446 28.07 -2.05 -12.21
N LEU A 447 27.97 -0.75 -11.99
CA LEU A 447 26.71 -0.02 -12.12
C LEU A 447 26.32 0.07 -13.60
N SER A 448 25.02 0.04 -13.89
CA SER A 448 24.52 0.32 -15.23
C SER A 448 24.83 1.77 -15.64
N ALA A 449 24.93 2.04 -16.94
CA ALA A 449 25.10 3.40 -17.46
C ALA A 449 23.98 4.34 -16.97
N GLU A 450 22.77 3.82 -16.78
CA GLU A 450 21.63 4.54 -16.22
C GLU A 450 21.83 4.85 -14.72
N GLY A 451 22.35 3.89 -13.96
CA GLY A 451 22.67 4.09 -12.54
C GLY A 451 23.71 5.22 -12.33
N HIS A 452 24.73 5.30 -13.20
CA HIS A 452 25.71 6.40 -13.17
C HIS A 452 25.05 7.75 -13.44
N ARG A 453 24.27 7.87 -14.52
CA ARG A 453 23.56 9.12 -14.85
C ARG A 453 22.65 9.62 -13.73
N ARG A 454 21.98 8.68 -13.02
CA ARG A 454 21.10 9.04 -11.89
C ARG A 454 21.88 9.51 -10.67
N LEU A 455 23.00 8.89 -10.39
CA LEU A 455 23.92 9.37 -9.35
C LEU A 455 24.48 10.76 -9.66
N GLU A 456 24.91 11.00 -10.90
CA GLU A 456 25.40 12.33 -11.33
C GLU A 456 24.37 13.44 -11.15
N ARG A 457 23.08 13.10 -11.26
CA ARG A 457 21.98 14.06 -11.03
C ARG A 457 21.61 14.22 -9.56
N LEU A 458 21.65 13.13 -8.78
CA LEU A 458 21.25 13.15 -7.37
C LEU A 458 22.31 13.78 -6.47
N MET A 459 23.59 13.48 -6.68
CA MET A 459 24.67 13.81 -5.74
C MET A 459 24.83 15.31 -5.52
N PRO A 460 24.80 16.21 -6.53
CA PRO A 460 24.88 17.66 -6.30
C PRO A 460 23.76 18.17 -5.37
N ALA A 461 22.51 17.76 -5.63
CA ALA A 461 21.37 18.17 -4.81
C ALA A 461 21.44 17.60 -3.38
N LEU A 462 21.92 16.36 -3.22
CA LEU A 462 22.12 15.73 -1.91
C LEU A 462 23.17 16.51 -1.10
N LEU A 463 24.29 16.88 -1.72
CA LEU A 463 25.39 17.61 -1.06
C LEU A 463 24.98 19.04 -0.69
N GLU A 464 24.24 19.72 -1.55
CA GLU A 464 23.68 21.05 -1.25
C GLU A 464 22.75 21.00 -0.03
N GLN A 465 21.81 20.03 0.00
CA GLN A 465 20.89 19.84 1.14
C GLN A 465 21.65 19.44 2.41
N ALA A 466 22.69 18.64 2.31
CA ALA A 466 23.55 18.25 3.44
C ALA A 466 24.33 19.44 3.99
N GLY A 467 24.91 20.27 3.11
CA GLY A 467 25.67 21.47 3.50
C GLY A 467 24.82 22.52 4.21
N ALA A 468 23.51 22.55 3.92
CA ALA A 468 22.56 23.43 4.62
C ALA A 468 22.27 23.01 6.07
N GLN A 469 22.74 21.84 6.54
CA GLN A 469 22.54 21.36 7.92
C GLN A 469 23.67 21.78 8.85
N SER A 470 23.38 21.89 10.15
CA SER A 470 24.34 22.31 11.17
C SER A 470 25.41 21.27 11.55
N GLN A 471 25.25 20.00 11.17
CA GLN A 471 26.16 18.88 11.55
C GLN A 471 26.63 18.10 10.32
N THR A 472 27.10 18.81 9.30
CA THR A 472 27.50 18.27 7.99
C THR A 472 28.52 17.13 8.08
N ASP A 473 29.53 17.26 8.93
CA ASP A 473 30.61 16.26 9.03
C ASP A 473 30.16 14.90 9.59
N ALA A 474 29.19 14.90 10.51
CA ALA A 474 28.61 13.66 11.04
C ALA A 474 27.55 13.06 10.11
N LEU A 475 26.89 13.88 9.32
CA LEU A 475 25.79 13.53 8.43
C LEU A 475 26.28 12.90 7.12
N LEU A 476 27.34 13.45 6.52
CA LEU A 476 27.82 13.03 5.20
C LEU A 476 28.17 11.53 5.10
N PRO A 477 28.92 10.93 6.04
CA PRO A 477 29.25 9.50 5.96
C PRO A 477 28.02 8.60 5.91
N GLU A 478 26.96 8.92 6.65
CA GLU A 478 25.71 8.15 6.68
C GLU A 478 24.94 8.29 5.37
N LEU A 479 24.86 9.51 4.81
CA LEU A 479 24.23 9.73 3.50
C LEU A 479 24.99 8.99 2.38
N LEU A 480 26.32 9.01 2.40
CA LEU A 480 27.13 8.27 1.42
C LEU A 480 26.97 6.75 1.59
N GLN A 481 26.85 6.26 2.80
CA GLN A 481 26.54 4.85 3.06
C GLN A 481 25.16 4.47 2.53
N LEU A 482 24.14 5.31 2.69
CA LEU A 482 22.84 5.10 2.09
C LEU A 482 22.94 5.06 0.56
N VAL A 483 23.59 6.05 -0.06
CA VAL A 483 23.78 6.09 -1.52
C VAL A 483 24.47 4.82 -2.01
N GLU A 484 25.48 4.33 -1.32
CA GLU A 484 26.16 3.09 -1.65
C GLU A 484 25.22 1.87 -1.60
N GLN A 485 24.32 1.79 -0.59
CA GLN A 485 23.35 0.71 -0.44
C GLN A 485 22.28 0.73 -1.54
N ILE A 486 21.83 1.93 -1.95
CA ILE A 486 20.78 2.08 -2.96
C ILE A 486 21.33 2.17 -4.39
N SER A 487 22.66 2.24 -4.59
CA SER A 487 23.30 2.48 -5.89
C SER A 487 22.87 1.50 -6.99
N ARG A 488 22.63 0.22 -6.64
CA ARG A 488 22.11 -0.81 -7.55
C ARG A 488 20.58 -0.78 -7.74
N ARG A 489 19.89 0.03 -6.97
CA ARG A 489 18.43 0.15 -6.99
C ARG A 489 18.04 1.49 -7.61
N SER A 490 18.10 1.53 -8.92
CA SER A 490 17.87 2.75 -9.72
C SER A 490 16.58 3.50 -9.35
N ALA A 491 15.57 2.77 -8.86
CA ALA A 491 14.31 3.32 -8.40
C ALA A 491 14.45 4.32 -7.24
N TYR A 492 15.31 4.04 -6.26
CA TYR A 492 15.51 4.96 -5.12
C TYR A 492 16.33 6.19 -5.50
N LEU A 493 17.28 6.03 -6.43
CA LEU A 493 18.04 7.18 -6.94
C LEU A 493 17.14 8.16 -7.70
N SER A 494 16.25 7.64 -8.56
CA SER A 494 15.23 8.46 -9.25
C SER A 494 14.30 9.14 -8.27
N LEU A 495 13.79 8.40 -7.28
CA LEU A 495 12.90 8.92 -6.25
C LEU A 495 13.47 10.16 -5.58
N LEU A 496 14.70 10.05 -5.09
CA LEU A 496 15.35 11.13 -4.33
C LEU A 496 15.69 12.33 -5.23
N HIS A 497 16.04 12.08 -6.50
CA HIS A 497 16.30 13.16 -7.46
C HIS A 497 15.01 13.88 -7.90
N GLU A 498 13.96 13.14 -8.18
CA GLU A 498 12.71 13.67 -8.74
C GLU A 498 11.79 14.33 -7.70
N ARG A 499 12.04 14.08 -6.42
CA ARG A 499 11.28 14.66 -5.31
C ARG A 499 12.17 15.43 -4.34
N PRO A 500 12.47 16.70 -4.63
CA PRO A 500 13.32 17.54 -3.77
C PRO A 500 12.83 17.61 -2.33
N GLN A 501 11.51 17.62 -2.10
CA GLN A 501 10.92 17.61 -0.76
C GLN A 501 11.21 16.30 0.01
N THR A 502 11.25 15.16 -0.68
CA THR A 502 11.62 13.88 -0.05
C THR A 502 13.10 13.84 0.27
N LEU A 503 13.96 14.34 -0.63
CA LEU A 503 15.39 14.48 -0.40
C LEU A 503 15.67 15.39 0.80
N GLN A 504 15.04 16.55 0.85
CA GLN A 504 15.16 17.50 1.96
C GLN A 504 14.72 16.86 3.28
N ARG A 505 13.59 16.15 3.28
CA ARG A 505 13.10 15.43 4.46
C ARG A 505 14.06 14.33 4.90
N LEU A 506 14.59 13.55 3.97
CA LEU A 506 15.61 12.53 4.24
C LEU A 506 16.83 13.13 4.92
N VAL A 507 17.42 14.17 4.32
CA VAL A 507 18.60 14.84 4.86
C VAL A 507 18.32 15.43 6.26
N ARG A 508 17.16 16.06 6.45
CA ARG A 508 16.73 16.59 7.77
C ARG A 508 16.61 15.47 8.80
N VAL A 509 16.00 14.34 8.45
CA VAL A 509 15.85 13.19 9.37
C VAL A 509 17.22 12.61 9.76
N PHE A 510 18.13 12.47 8.81
CA PHE A 510 19.50 12.02 9.06
C PHE A 510 20.28 13.01 9.94
N ALA A 511 20.08 14.31 9.76
CA ALA A 511 20.67 15.32 10.64
C ALA A 511 20.11 15.25 12.07
N LEU A 512 18.83 14.92 12.24
CA LEU A 512 18.18 14.86 13.53
C LEU A 512 18.44 13.55 14.31
N SER A 513 18.65 12.41 13.62
CA SER A 513 18.67 11.10 14.27
C SER A 513 19.59 10.10 13.59
N ASP A 514 20.68 9.74 14.27
CA ASP A 514 21.58 8.64 13.88
C ASP A 514 20.90 7.26 13.98
N LYS A 515 19.91 7.10 14.85
CA LYS A 515 19.16 5.86 15.00
C LYS A 515 18.24 5.60 13.80
N VAL A 516 17.51 6.63 13.40
CA VAL A 516 16.62 6.55 12.21
C VAL A 516 17.46 6.40 10.94
N SER A 517 18.59 7.11 10.81
CA SER A 517 19.54 6.94 9.71
C SER A 517 20.01 5.48 9.61
N ALA A 518 20.45 4.90 10.72
CA ALA A 518 20.93 3.52 10.76
C ALA A 518 19.83 2.50 10.36
N TRP A 519 18.57 2.75 10.72
CA TRP A 519 17.45 1.90 10.30
C TRP A 519 17.24 1.98 8.78
N ILE A 520 17.21 3.17 8.20
CA ILE A 520 17.02 3.40 6.77
C ILE A 520 18.18 2.82 5.97
N ILE A 521 19.43 3.02 6.42
CA ILE A 521 20.62 2.46 5.76
C ILE A 521 20.58 0.93 5.74
N ARG A 522 20.19 0.31 6.85
CA ARG A 522 20.08 -1.16 6.97
C ARG A 522 18.93 -1.71 6.13
N SER A 523 17.83 -0.99 6.04
CA SER A 523 16.60 -1.38 5.35
C SER A 523 16.11 -0.25 4.44
N PRO A 524 16.73 -0.04 3.24
CA PRO A 524 16.40 1.08 2.34
C PRO A 524 14.94 1.13 1.88
N GLN A 525 14.22 0.01 1.96
CA GLN A 525 12.78 -0.03 1.70
C GLN A 525 11.95 0.87 2.64
N LEU A 526 12.51 1.26 3.78
CA LEU A 526 11.91 2.24 4.69
C LEU A 526 11.87 3.66 4.11
N LEU A 527 12.62 3.96 3.05
CA LEU A 527 12.52 5.21 2.30
C LEU A 527 11.10 5.48 1.80
N ASP A 528 10.35 4.41 1.53
CA ASP A 528 8.96 4.50 1.11
C ASP A 528 8.06 5.19 2.15
N ASP A 529 8.37 5.04 3.43
CA ASP A 529 7.61 5.65 4.52
C ASP A 529 7.94 7.15 4.71
N LEU A 530 9.05 7.63 4.15
CA LEU A 530 9.39 9.06 4.13
C LEU A 530 8.56 9.86 3.11
N LEU A 531 7.99 9.18 2.10
CA LEU A 531 7.27 9.83 1.00
C LEU A 531 5.94 10.43 1.41
N ASP A 532 5.36 9.98 2.49
CA ASP A 532 3.99 10.31 2.84
C ASP A 532 3.87 10.91 4.25
N PRO A 533 3.88 12.25 4.38
CA PRO A 533 3.75 12.91 5.68
C PRO A 533 2.37 12.72 6.32
N VAL A 534 1.32 12.43 5.53
CA VAL A 534 -0.05 12.31 6.04
C VAL A 534 -0.30 10.92 6.64
N HIS A 535 0.18 9.87 6.00
CA HIS A 535 0.04 8.49 6.49
C HIS A 535 0.97 8.15 7.66
N GLY A 536 1.95 9.01 7.97
CA GLY A 536 2.87 8.83 9.11
C GLY A 536 2.20 8.80 10.49
N LEU A 537 0.92 9.18 10.59
CA LEU A 537 0.15 9.10 11.86
C LEU A 537 -0.50 7.73 12.08
N ASN A 538 -0.69 6.91 11.05
CA ASN A 538 -1.30 5.59 11.17
C ASN A 538 -0.24 4.50 11.13
N LEU A 539 -0.44 3.41 11.87
CA LEU A 539 0.38 2.22 11.71
C LEU A 539 0.19 1.62 10.30
N PRO A 540 1.22 0.99 9.73
CA PRO A 540 1.06 0.31 8.45
C PRO A 540 0.04 -0.84 8.57
N PHE A 541 -0.61 -1.21 7.46
CA PHE A 541 -1.52 -2.35 7.44
C PHE A 541 -0.78 -3.64 7.78
N LEU A 542 -1.38 -4.45 8.66
CA LEU A 542 -0.83 -5.75 9.02
C LEU A 542 -0.77 -6.65 7.75
N PRO A 543 0.37 -7.29 7.45
CA PRO A 543 0.46 -8.20 6.33
C PRO A 543 -0.40 -9.45 6.54
N SER A 544 -0.87 -10.06 5.45
CA SER A 544 -1.43 -11.41 5.51
C SER A 544 -0.31 -12.40 5.84
N LEU A 545 -0.55 -13.25 6.85
CA LEU A 545 0.43 -14.22 7.33
C LEU A 545 -0.08 -15.64 7.08
N ASP A 546 0.78 -16.48 6.51
CA ASP A 546 0.48 -17.88 6.24
C ASP A 546 1.22 -18.78 7.25
N PRO A 547 0.49 -19.58 8.06
CA PRO A 547 1.13 -20.55 8.96
C PRO A 547 1.93 -21.64 8.23
N GLY A 548 1.62 -21.91 6.95
CA GLY A 548 2.34 -22.86 6.10
C GLY A 548 3.72 -22.33 5.66
N GLU A 549 3.91 -20.99 5.65
CA GLU A 549 5.15 -20.31 5.27
C GLU A 549 5.66 -19.44 6.43
N PRO A 550 6.14 -20.03 7.53
CA PRO A 550 6.46 -19.28 8.75
C PRO A 550 7.63 -18.32 8.59
N GLU A 551 8.61 -18.64 7.77
CA GLU A 551 9.78 -17.76 7.54
C GLU A 551 9.38 -16.49 6.78
N GLU A 552 8.55 -16.61 5.75
CA GLU A 552 8.04 -15.47 5.01
C GLU A 552 7.14 -14.59 5.90
N SER A 553 6.26 -15.22 6.70
CA SER A 553 5.41 -14.54 7.68
C SER A 553 6.23 -13.76 8.72
N LEU A 554 7.31 -14.34 9.24
CA LEU A 554 8.21 -13.66 10.20
C LEU A 554 8.94 -12.48 9.57
N ASN A 555 9.44 -12.62 8.34
CA ASN A 555 10.07 -11.53 7.61
C ASN A 555 9.07 -10.40 7.35
N ALA A 556 7.83 -10.72 7.00
CA ALA A 556 6.76 -9.75 6.80
C ALA A 556 6.43 -8.99 8.10
N LEU A 557 6.35 -9.68 9.25
CA LEU A 557 6.18 -9.05 10.57
C LEU A 557 7.38 -8.17 10.96
N GLY A 558 8.60 -8.62 10.65
CA GLY A 558 9.82 -7.85 10.88
C GLY A 558 9.80 -6.51 10.13
N HIS A 559 9.43 -6.54 8.86
CA HIS A 559 9.26 -5.32 8.06
C HIS A 559 8.13 -4.43 8.59
N TRP A 560 7.00 -5.01 8.95
CA TRP A 560 5.87 -4.27 9.51
C TRP A 560 6.25 -3.55 10.81
N ARG A 561 6.99 -4.23 11.71
CA ARG A 561 7.54 -3.61 12.94
C ARG A 561 8.45 -2.44 12.61
N GLN A 562 9.41 -2.62 11.69
CA GLN A 562 10.36 -1.57 11.32
C GLN A 562 9.64 -0.33 10.76
N ALA A 563 8.67 -0.52 9.86
CA ALA A 563 7.88 0.57 9.30
C ALA A 563 7.04 1.27 10.38
N GLY A 564 6.43 0.52 11.30
CA GLY A 564 5.69 1.07 12.43
C GLY A 564 6.58 1.88 13.39
N PHE A 565 7.77 1.37 13.70
CA PHE A 565 8.77 2.08 14.52
C PHE A 565 9.25 3.35 13.84
N LEU A 566 9.58 3.29 12.55
CA LEU A 566 10.01 4.46 11.78
C LEU A 566 8.92 5.54 11.75
N ARG A 567 7.67 5.18 11.43
CA ARG A 567 6.56 6.15 11.41
C ARG A 567 6.33 6.79 12.77
N THR A 568 6.47 6.01 13.84
CA THR A 568 6.35 6.53 15.22
C THR A 568 7.48 7.49 15.52
N ALA A 569 8.73 7.14 15.20
CA ALA A 569 9.90 7.99 15.43
C ALA A 569 9.84 9.30 14.61
N LEU A 570 9.42 9.24 13.35
CA LEU A 570 9.24 10.43 12.51
C LEU A 570 8.15 11.36 13.06
N ALA A 571 7.02 10.80 13.52
CA ALA A 571 5.94 11.59 14.09
C ALA A 571 6.36 12.27 15.41
N GLU A 572 7.22 11.62 16.21
CA GLU A 572 7.77 12.16 17.45
C GLU A 572 8.86 13.22 17.18
N LEU A 573 9.75 12.98 16.21
CA LEU A 573 10.77 13.96 15.77
C LEU A 573 10.14 15.23 15.15
N ASP A 574 9.04 15.07 14.45
CA ASP A 574 8.22 16.16 13.89
C ASP A 574 7.29 16.82 14.93
N GLU A 575 7.38 16.43 16.23
CA GLU A 575 6.56 16.93 17.35
C GLU A 575 5.03 16.80 17.13
N ARG A 576 4.61 15.85 16.30
CA ARG A 576 3.20 15.56 15.98
C ARG A 576 2.53 14.64 17.01
N ILE A 577 3.33 13.89 17.78
CA ILE A 577 2.88 13.03 18.87
C ILE A 577 3.80 13.22 20.09
N SER A 578 3.22 13.07 21.29
CA SER A 578 3.97 13.05 22.53
C SER A 578 4.68 11.70 22.77
N ALA A 579 5.65 11.66 23.69
CA ALA A 579 6.29 10.41 24.11
C ALA A 579 5.27 9.38 24.66
N ALA A 580 4.21 9.84 25.33
CA ALA A 580 3.13 8.97 25.82
C ALA A 580 2.38 8.29 24.67
N GLN A 581 2.07 9.04 23.60
CA GLN A 581 1.43 8.52 22.39
C GLN A 581 2.39 7.62 21.61
N ALA A 582 3.68 7.96 21.55
CA ALA A 582 4.71 7.11 20.94
C ALA A 582 4.81 5.77 21.68
N ALA A 583 4.90 5.78 23.02
CA ALA A 583 4.96 4.57 23.85
C ALA A 583 3.73 3.67 23.67
N GLU A 584 2.53 4.25 23.55
CA GLU A 584 1.30 3.51 23.27
C GLU A 584 1.33 2.83 21.89
N ARG A 585 1.80 3.54 20.86
CA ARG A 585 1.96 2.98 19.50
C ARG A 585 2.98 1.85 19.45
N LEU A 586 4.13 2.02 20.10
CA LEU A 586 5.16 0.97 20.20
C LEU A 586 4.60 -0.26 20.92
N SER A 587 3.80 -0.06 21.97
CA SER A 587 3.16 -1.16 22.71
C SER A 587 2.11 -1.87 21.85
N LEU A 588 1.31 -1.14 21.09
CA LEU A 588 0.34 -1.73 20.16
C LEU A 588 1.02 -2.57 19.08
N ILE A 589 2.18 -2.12 18.56
CA ILE A 589 2.98 -2.90 17.61
C ILE A 589 3.44 -4.22 18.27
N ALA A 590 3.93 -4.17 19.49
CA ALA A 590 4.38 -5.36 20.22
C ALA A 590 3.22 -6.32 20.53
N GLU A 591 2.07 -5.81 20.95
CA GLU A 591 0.85 -6.59 21.22
C GLU A 591 0.35 -7.31 19.96
N THR A 592 0.30 -6.60 18.84
CA THR A 592 -0.11 -7.16 17.55
C THR A 592 0.84 -8.28 17.11
N ILE A 593 2.15 -8.06 17.21
CA ILE A 593 3.15 -9.07 16.87
C ILE A 593 3.02 -10.29 17.78
N LEU A 594 2.85 -10.10 19.10
CA LEU A 594 2.68 -11.21 20.04
C LEU A 594 1.44 -12.05 19.71
N GLY A 595 0.31 -11.41 19.37
CA GLY A 595 -0.90 -12.11 18.93
C GLY A 595 -0.67 -12.96 17.68
N GLU A 596 -0.03 -12.40 16.67
CA GLU A 596 0.27 -13.10 15.43
C GLU A 596 1.30 -14.23 15.62
N ILE A 597 2.33 -14.00 16.41
CA ILE A 597 3.33 -15.02 16.73
C ILE A 597 2.70 -16.17 17.56
N LEU A 598 1.79 -15.87 18.48
CA LEU A 598 1.05 -16.91 19.20
C LEU A 598 0.23 -17.76 18.23
N ARG A 599 -0.45 -17.15 17.27
CA ARG A 599 -1.19 -17.83 16.20
C ARG A 599 -0.26 -18.71 15.34
N LEU A 600 0.88 -18.19 14.90
CA LEU A 600 1.88 -18.94 14.11
C LEU A 600 2.54 -20.07 14.92
N ALA A 601 2.61 -19.93 16.24
CA ALA A 601 3.10 -20.99 17.13
C ALA A 601 2.10 -22.14 17.35
N GLY A 602 0.88 -22.02 16.80
CA GLY A 602 -0.22 -23.00 16.98
C GLY A 602 -1.04 -22.76 18.26
N GLY A 603 -1.00 -21.53 18.79
CA GLY A 603 -1.68 -21.16 20.01
C GLY A 603 -3.06 -20.51 19.82
N ALA A 604 -3.61 -20.49 18.59
CA ALA A 604 -4.91 -19.85 18.32
C ALA A 604 -6.05 -20.43 19.18
N ASP A 605 -6.09 -21.75 19.32
CA ASP A 605 -7.12 -22.50 20.08
C ASP A 605 -6.58 -23.07 21.40
N ALA A 606 -5.32 -22.78 21.75
CA ALA A 606 -4.71 -23.30 22.95
C ALA A 606 -5.11 -22.47 24.16
N ASP A 607 -5.36 -23.17 25.28
CA ASP A 607 -5.64 -22.52 26.57
C ASP A 607 -4.34 -21.94 27.15
N ILE A 608 -3.95 -20.78 26.64
CA ILE A 608 -2.77 -20.03 27.07
C ILE A 608 -3.11 -18.56 27.23
N ALA A 609 -2.54 -17.94 28.26
CA ALA A 609 -2.51 -16.50 28.43
C ALA A 609 -1.07 -16.00 28.42
N VAL A 610 -0.80 -14.99 27.61
CA VAL A 610 0.45 -14.23 27.61
C VAL A 610 0.23 -12.95 28.39
N ILE A 611 0.90 -12.81 29.51
CA ILE A 611 0.81 -11.65 30.40
C ILE A 611 2.04 -10.78 30.20
N GLY A 612 1.82 -9.54 29.75
CA GLY A 612 2.84 -8.51 29.66
C GLY A 612 3.01 -7.80 30.99
N TYR A 613 4.24 -7.72 31.45
CA TYR A 613 4.65 -6.99 32.65
C TYR A 613 5.39 -5.70 32.26
N GLY A 614 5.82 -4.96 33.23
CA GLY A 614 6.71 -3.81 33.06
C GLY A 614 6.16 -2.76 32.09
N ASN A 615 6.97 -2.33 31.14
CA ASN A 615 6.61 -1.31 30.16
C ASN A 615 5.56 -1.80 29.17
N LEU A 616 5.57 -3.08 28.79
CA LEU A 616 4.55 -3.64 27.90
C LEU A 616 3.17 -3.66 28.57
N GLY A 617 3.10 -4.12 29.83
CA GLY A 617 1.85 -4.17 30.56
C GLY A 617 1.21 -2.79 30.77
N ALA A 618 2.02 -1.77 31.06
CA ALA A 618 1.57 -0.39 31.22
C ALA A 618 1.40 0.40 29.92
N ARG A 619 1.71 -0.17 28.73
CA ARG A 619 1.78 0.54 27.44
C ARG A 619 2.74 1.74 27.47
N LEU A 620 3.92 1.54 28.04
CA LEU A 620 5.00 2.52 28.18
C LEU A 620 6.29 2.05 27.47
N LEU A 621 6.16 1.27 26.38
CA LEU A 621 7.31 0.80 25.64
C LEU A 621 8.12 1.94 25.03
N HIS A 622 9.43 1.78 25.10
CA HIS A 622 10.41 2.62 24.42
C HIS A 622 11.01 1.84 23.24
N TYR A 623 11.66 2.51 22.31
CA TYR A 623 12.27 1.88 21.12
C TYR A 623 13.25 0.73 21.40
N GLN A 624 13.84 0.69 22.59
CA GLN A 624 14.81 -0.33 23.05
C GLN A 624 14.25 -1.25 24.14
N SER A 625 12.95 -1.20 24.44
CA SER A 625 12.39 -2.06 25.47
C SER A 625 12.39 -3.52 25.05
N ASP A 626 12.80 -4.38 25.95
CA ASP A 626 12.48 -5.79 25.97
C ASP A 626 11.02 -6.00 26.39
N LEU A 627 10.51 -7.20 26.20
CA LEU A 627 9.16 -7.59 26.61
C LEU A 627 9.25 -8.54 27.80
N ASP A 628 8.78 -8.08 28.95
CA ASP A 628 8.62 -8.89 30.15
C ASP A 628 7.36 -9.72 30.03
N LEU A 629 7.47 -11.06 29.89
CA LEU A 629 6.34 -11.96 29.66
C LEU A 629 6.24 -13.06 30.70
N VAL A 630 4.99 -13.37 31.09
CA VAL A 630 4.65 -14.55 31.88
C VAL A 630 3.57 -15.33 31.14
N PHE A 631 3.75 -16.67 31.06
CA PHE A 631 2.80 -17.56 30.39
C PHE A 631 1.97 -18.31 31.43
N LEU A 632 0.64 -18.25 31.30
CA LEU A 632 -0.31 -18.93 32.18
C LEU A 632 -1.26 -19.83 31.39
N HIS A 633 -1.82 -20.86 32.05
CA HIS A 633 -2.82 -21.76 31.46
C HIS A 633 -3.85 -22.23 32.51
N ALA A 634 -5.02 -22.68 32.09
CA ALA A 634 -6.05 -23.22 32.98
C ALA A 634 -6.16 -24.75 32.90
N SER A 635 -6.07 -25.35 31.72
CA SER A 635 -6.30 -26.77 31.45
C SER A 635 -5.02 -27.56 31.20
N ASP A 636 -5.03 -28.87 31.57
CA ASP A 636 -3.94 -29.81 31.28
C ASP A 636 -4.10 -30.49 29.91
N PRO A 637 -2.99 -30.80 29.21
CA PRO A 637 -1.60 -30.57 29.55
C PRO A 637 -1.13 -29.12 29.32
N PRO A 638 -0.11 -28.65 30.05
CA PRO A 638 0.41 -27.29 29.89
C PRO A 638 0.94 -27.06 28.47
N PRO A 639 0.66 -25.90 27.83
CA PRO A 639 1.08 -25.59 26.45
C PRO A 639 2.56 -25.14 26.36
N LEU A 640 3.46 -25.92 26.95
CA LEU A 640 4.89 -25.62 27.08
C LEU A 640 5.56 -25.41 25.70
N ARG A 641 5.25 -26.30 24.73
CA ARG A 641 5.83 -26.22 23.38
C ARG A 641 5.42 -24.94 22.65
N ILE A 642 4.20 -24.46 22.88
CA ILE A 642 3.70 -23.21 22.28
C ILE A 642 4.46 -22.02 22.86
N ALA A 643 4.59 -21.94 24.18
CA ALA A 643 5.35 -20.88 24.84
C ALA A 643 6.81 -20.84 24.39
N GLN A 644 7.49 -21.99 24.30
CA GLN A 644 8.86 -22.10 23.80
C GLN A 644 8.96 -21.62 22.33
N ARG A 645 7.98 -22.02 21.50
CA ARG A 645 7.95 -21.60 20.09
C ARG A 645 7.70 -20.10 19.95
N VAL A 646 6.82 -19.52 20.76
CA VAL A 646 6.61 -18.05 20.80
C VAL A 646 7.92 -17.32 21.08
N ILE A 647 8.64 -17.73 22.13
CA ILE A 647 9.94 -17.12 22.50
C ILE A 647 10.95 -17.28 21.35
N SER A 648 11.06 -18.48 20.79
CA SER A 648 11.97 -18.77 19.67
C SER A 648 11.68 -17.90 18.45
N LEU A 649 10.41 -17.79 18.03
CA LEU A 649 10.01 -16.98 16.87
C LEU A 649 10.22 -15.47 17.11
N MET A 650 9.95 -14.98 18.32
CA MET A 650 10.18 -13.57 18.69
C MET A 650 11.65 -13.18 18.65
N GLN A 651 12.56 -14.09 19.05
CA GLN A 651 14.00 -13.85 19.14
C GLN A 651 14.78 -14.31 17.90
N MET A 652 14.12 -14.90 16.92
CA MET A 652 14.77 -15.38 15.69
C MET A 652 15.46 -14.23 14.94
N PRO A 653 16.72 -14.39 14.53
CA PRO A 653 17.41 -13.40 13.71
C PRO A 653 16.74 -13.28 12.31
N LEU A 654 16.20 -12.11 12.02
CA LEU A 654 15.62 -11.77 10.72
C LEU A 654 16.51 -10.76 9.99
N HIS A 655 16.23 -10.52 8.71
CA HIS A 655 16.96 -9.53 7.88
C HIS A 655 17.01 -8.12 8.54
N GLY A 656 15.99 -7.76 9.30
CA GLY A 656 15.87 -6.50 10.03
C GLY A 656 16.19 -6.55 11.52
N GLY A 657 16.82 -7.63 12.00
CA GLY A 657 17.03 -7.91 13.42
C GLY A 657 15.85 -8.69 14.02
N LYS A 658 15.96 -9.07 15.28
CA LYS A 658 14.90 -9.80 16.01
C LYS A 658 13.62 -8.97 16.10
N LEU A 659 12.46 -9.64 16.25
CA LEU A 659 11.21 -8.94 16.51
C LEU A 659 11.27 -8.20 17.85
N PHE A 660 11.52 -8.92 18.93
CA PHE A 660 11.77 -8.35 20.27
C PHE A 660 12.65 -9.27 21.10
N GLU A 661 13.38 -8.71 22.06
CA GLU A 661 13.98 -9.46 23.16
C GLU A 661 12.90 -9.81 24.18
N ILE A 662 12.93 -11.04 24.70
CA ILE A 662 11.95 -11.54 25.66
C ILE A 662 12.62 -11.81 26.98
N ASP A 663 12.04 -11.28 28.07
CA ASP A 663 12.40 -11.59 29.45
C ASP A 663 11.23 -12.32 30.16
N THR A 664 11.51 -13.48 30.70
CA THR A 664 10.51 -14.30 31.42
C THR A 664 10.81 -14.44 32.90
N ARG A 665 11.71 -13.62 33.45
CA ARG A 665 12.19 -13.75 34.87
C ARG A 665 11.14 -13.35 35.91
N LEU A 666 10.08 -12.62 35.52
CA LEU A 666 9.00 -12.22 36.43
C LEU A 666 7.98 -13.33 36.72
N ARG A 667 8.20 -14.55 36.19
CA ARG A 667 7.36 -15.71 36.52
C ARG A 667 7.61 -16.20 37.95
N PRO A 668 6.65 -16.91 38.59
CA PRO A 668 6.83 -17.49 39.91
C PRO A 668 8.16 -18.25 40.06
N ASN A 669 8.86 -18.00 41.14
CA ASN A 669 10.22 -18.52 41.43
C ASN A 669 11.30 -18.13 40.40
N GLY A 670 11.08 -17.09 39.60
CA GLY A 670 12.06 -16.56 38.64
C GLY A 670 12.55 -17.60 37.64
N ARG A 671 13.88 -17.64 37.39
CA ARG A 671 14.49 -18.58 36.44
C ARG A 671 14.35 -20.06 36.84
N ALA A 672 14.20 -20.36 38.14
CA ALA A 672 14.00 -21.72 38.64
C ALA A 672 12.56 -22.24 38.49
N GLY A 673 11.58 -21.35 38.23
CA GLY A 673 10.20 -21.69 38.07
C GLY A 673 9.83 -22.23 36.69
N LEU A 674 8.65 -22.81 36.59
CA LEU A 674 8.07 -23.30 35.30
C LEU A 674 7.93 -22.16 34.32
N LEU A 675 8.17 -22.43 33.02
CA LEU A 675 8.01 -21.44 31.97
C LEU A 675 6.52 -21.07 31.77
N VAL A 676 5.63 -22.08 31.88
CA VAL A 676 4.18 -21.92 31.83
C VAL A 676 3.62 -22.38 33.16
N SER A 677 2.88 -21.51 33.84
CA SER A 677 2.30 -21.80 35.16
C SER A 677 0.79 -21.95 35.08
N ARG A 678 0.21 -22.86 35.88
CA ARG A 678 -1.24 -22.94 36.05
C ARG A 678 -1.78 -21.67 36.71
N LEU A 679 -2.92 -21.16 36.27
CA LEU A 679 -3.58 -20.00 36.85
C LEU A 679 -3.82 -20.17 38.37
N ASP A 680 -4.29 -21.35 38.82
CA ASP A 680 -4.50 -21.64 40.23
C ASP A 680 -3.17 -21.60 41.03
N SER A 681 -2.12 -22.24 40.50
CA SER A 681 -0.78 -22.22 41.12
C SER A 681 -0.20 -20.81 41.16
N PHE A 682 -0.42 -20.01 40.11
CA PHE A 682 -0.04 -18.60 40.06
C PHE A 682 -0.78 -17.80 41.12
N ALA A 683 -2.11 -17.99 41.27
CA ALA A 683 -2.91 -17.36 42.30
C ALA A 683 -2.38 -17.69 43.72
N ASP A 684 -2.18 -18.98 43.98
CA ASP A 684 -1.67 -19.44 45.26
C ASP A 684 -0.27 -18.88 45.61
N TYR A 685 0.60 -18.84 44.62
CA TYR A 685 1.92 -18.23 44.76
C TYR A 685 1.81 -16.74 45.10
N GLN A 686 1.06 -15.99 44.32
CA GLN A 686 0.86 -14.54 44.55
C GLN A 686 0.20 -14.21 45.91
N LEU A 687 -0.70 -15.07 46.37
CA LEU A 687 -1.43 -14.85 47.62
C LEU A 687 -0.64 -15.27 48.86
N LYS A 688 0.30 -16.27 48.79
CA LYS A 688 0.90 -16.94 49.93
C LYS A 688 2.41 -16.76 50.00
N GLN A 689 3.13 -16.59 48.89
CA GLN A 689 4.58 -16.72 48.79
C GLN A 689 5.27 -15.49 48.18
N ALA A 690 4.57 -14.74 47.32
CA ALA A 690 5.14 -13.62 46.57
C ALA A 690 5.59 -12.47 47.51
N TRP A 691 6.68 -11.83 47.15
CA TRP A 691 7.24 -10.68 47.85
C TRP A 691 6.51 -9.38 47.43
N THR A 692 6.64 -8.34 48.25
CA THR A 692 6.03 -7.02 47.95
C THR A 692 6.43 -6.47 46.59
N TRP A 693 7.67 -6.68 46.14
CA TRP A 693 8.15 -6.24 44.85
C TRP A 693 7.51 -7.02 43.67
N GLU A 694 7.10 -8.28 43.87
CA GLU A 694 6.34 -9.04 42.87
C GLU A 694 4.90 -8.49 42.74
N HIS A 695 4.28 -8.09 43.83
CA HIS A 695 3.01 -7.38 43.83
C HIS A 695 3.13 -6.00 43.17
N GLN A 696 4.24 -5.28 43.37
CA GLN A 696 4.57 -4.06 42.67
C GLN A 696 4.63 -4.31 41.15
N ALA A 697 5.34 -5.35 40.71
CA ALA A 697 5.38 -5.71 39.28
C ALA A 697 4.00 -6.06 38.73
N LEU A 698 3.13 -6.71 39.55
CA LEU A 698 1.78 -7.09 39.17
C LEU A 698 0.85 -5.89 38.95
N ILE A 699 1.12 -4.71 39.52
CA ILE A 699 0.35 -3.47 39.27
C ILE A 699 0.26 -3.19 37.77
N ARG A 700 1.37 -3.32 37.06
CA ARG A 700 1.46 -3.04 35.62
C ARG A 700 1.18 -4.27 34.74
N ALA A 701 0.98 -5.44 35.34
CA ALA A 701 0.74 -6.66 34.58
C ALA A 701 -0.63 -6.60 33.86
N ARG A 702 -0.65 -7.06 32.62
CA ARG A 702 -1.82 -7.05 31.74
C ARG A 702 -1.83 -8.26 30.82
N TRP A 703 -3.02 -8.81 30.57
CA TRP A 703 -3.18 -9.78 29.49
C TRP A 703 -2.89 -9.10 28.12
N VAL A 704 -2.13 -9.75 27.27
CA VAL A 704 -1.69 -9.24 25.96
C VAL A 704 -2.19 -10.13 24.82
N ALA A 705 -2.16 -11.44 24.99
CA ALA A 705 -2.60 -12.39 23.97
C ALA A 705 -3.06 -13.70 24.62
N GLY A 706 -3.86 -14.50 23.90
CA GLY A 706 -4.40 -15.78 24.34
C GLY A 706 -5.92 -15.76 24.46
N THR A 707 -6.49 -16.71 25.23
CA THR A 707 -7.94 -16.88 25.34
C THR A 707 -8.60 -15.84 26.24
N ALA A 708 -9.85 -15.46 25.92
CA ALA A 708 -10.64 -14.50 26.73
C ALA A 708 -10.94 -15.05 28.14
N ASN A 709 -11.12 -16.36 28.29
CA ASN A 709 -11.35 -16.99 29.60
C ASN A 709 -10.13 -16.85 30.50
N ALA A 710 -8.94 -17.07 29.95
CA ALA A 710 -7.70 -16.92 30.69
C ALA A 710 -7.42 -15.44 31.04
N GLN A 711 -7.83 -14.50 30.18
CA GLN A 711 -7.83 -13.05 30.48
C GLN A 711 -8.67 -12.74 31.72
N ALA A 712 -9.95 -13.19 31.73
CA ALA A 712 -10.86 -12.92 32.85
C ALA A 712 -10.33 -13.51 34.17
N ALA A 713 -9.84 -14.76 34.12
CA ALA A 713 -9.26 -15.42 35.30
C ALA A 713 -8.02 -14.69 35.82
N PHE A 714 -7.12 -14.24 34.95
CA PHE A 714 -5.94 -13.46 35.35
C PHE A 714 -6.33 -12.13 36.00
N GLU A 715 -7.26 -11.38 35.41
CA GLU A 715 -7.69 -10.09 35.98
C GLU A 715 -8.39 -10.27 37.34
N ASP A 716 -9.14 -11.35 37.56
CA ASP A 716 -9.69 -11.68 38.87
C ASP A 716 -8.58 -11.96 39.89
N ILE A 717 -7.60 -12.80 39.53
CA ILE A 717 -6.45 -13.08 40.40
C ILE A 717 -5.70 -11.80 40.73
N ARG A 718 -5.40 -10.98 39.73
CA ARG A 718 -4.70 -9.71 39.89
C ARG A 718 -5.48 -8.76 40.83
N SER A 719 -6.78 -8.66 40.64
CA SER A 719 -7.64 -7.83 41.49
C SER A 719 -7.60 -8.31 42.95
N ARG A 720 -7.82 -9.61 43.19
CA ARG A 720 -7.78 -10.18 44.56
C ARG A 720 -6.42 -9.98 45.26
N VAL A 721 -5.32 -10.10 44.49
CA VAL A 721 -3.97 -9.92 45.08
C VAL A 721 -3.71 -8.46 45.43
N LEU A 722 -4.03 -7.53 44.51
CA LEU A 722 -3.72 -6.11 44.68
C LEU A 722 -4.67 -5.41 45.66
N SER A 723 -5.94 -5.82 45.79
CA SER A 723 -6.91 -5.26 46.74
C SER A 723 -6.71 -5.72 48.19
N ARG A 724 -5.68 -6.49 48.51
CA ARG A 724 -5.38 -6.85 49.89
C ARG A 724 -4.96 -5.61 50.68
N ARG A 725 -5.50 -5.46 51.89
CA ARG A 725 -5.02 -4.42 52.82
C ARG A 725 -3.57 -4.70 53.22
N ARG A 726 -2.72 -3.70 53.14
CA ARG A 726 -1.31 -3.73 53.50
C ARG A 726 -0.98 -2.59 54.44
N ASP A 727 -0.08 -2.87 55.39
CA ASP A 727 0.43 -1.81 56.24
C ASP A 727 1.33 -0.86 55.41
N ARG A 728 1.08 0.43 55.55
CA ARG A 728 1.78 1.48 54.80
C ARG A 728 3.26 1.49 55.07
N ALA A 729 3.66 1.33 56.37
CA ALA A 729 5.09 1.38 56.74
C ALA A 729 5.85 0.19 56.17
N GLU A 730 5.24 -1.02 56.21
CA GLU A 730 5.84 -2.23 55.62
C GLU A 730 6.02 -2.10 54.10
N VAL A 731 5.01 -1.56 53.37
CA VAL A 731 5.10 -1.34 51.94
C VAL A 731 6.22 -0.36 51.58
N LEU A 732 6.27 0.79 52.29
CA LEU A 732 7.28 1.82 52.04
C LEU A 732 8.67 1.33 52.33
N GLN A 733 8.86 0.59 53.45
CA GLN A 733 10.15 0.00 53.79
C GLN A 733 10.60 -0.99 52.72
N ALA A 734 9.78 -1.99 52.38
CA ALA A 734 10.13 -3.04 51.40
C ALA A 734 10.49 -2.46 50.04
N LEU A 735 9.71 -1.48 49.51
CA LEU A 735 9.98 -0.84 48.23
C LEU A 735 11.22 0.06 48.28
N GLY A 736 11.41 0.79 49.37
CA GLY A 736 12.58 1.64 49.61
C GLY A 736 13.89 0.83 49.60
N GLU A 737 13.93 -0.27 50.35
CA GLU A 737 15.09 -1.19 50.37
C GLU A 737 15.37 -1.79 48.98
N MET A 738 14.31 -2.23 48.27
CA MET A 738 14.45 -2.77 46.92
C MET A 738 15.02 -1.73 45.96
N ARG A 739 14.53 -0.49 46.02
CA ARG A 739 15.02 0.59 45.14
C ARG A 739 16.48 0.95 45.43
N GLN A 740 16.89 0.96 46.72
CA GLN A 740 18.29 1.18 47.12
C GLN A 740 19.18 0.08 46.57
N ARG A 741 18.76 -1.20 46.65
CA ARG A 741 19.50 -2.33 46.07
C ARG A 741 19.66 -2.16 44.57
N GLN A 742 18.59 -1.82 43.82
CA GLN A 742 18.66 -1.56 42.38
C GLN A 742 19.64 -0.44 42.01
N ARG A 743 19.67 0.64 42.79
CA ARG A 743 20.59 1.76 42.57
C ARG A 743 22.09 1.35 42.79
N ARG A 744 22.36 0.41 43.70
CA ARG A 744 23.73 -0.13 43.94
C ARG A 744 24.17 -1.08 42.84
N GLU A 745 23.24 -1.89 42.31
CA GLU A 745 23.55 -2.95 41.36
C GLU A 745 23.59 -2.47 39.88
N ARG A 746 22.93 -1.37 39.54
CA ARG A 746 22.80 -0.87 38.16
C ARG A 746 23.14 0.60 38.04
N ALA A 747 24.06 0.93 37.15
CA ALA A 747 24.29 2.30 36.72
C ALA A 747 23.08 2.79 35.92
N GLU A 748 22.35 3.77 36.44
CA GLU A 748 21.23 4.41 35.78
C GLU A 748 21.60 5.85 35.43
N ASN A 749 21.23 6.31 34.21
CA ASN A 749 21.28 7.74 33.93
C ASN A 749 20.22 8.47 34.79
N GLU A 750 20.38 9.77 34.94
CA GLU A 750 19.55 10.58 35.83
C GLU A 750 18.08 10.57 35.48
N VAL A 751 17.75 10.67 34.15
CA VAL A 751 16.37 10.61 33.65
C VAL A 751 15.70 9.29 33.99
N LYS A 752 16.38 8.16 33.77
CA LYS A 752 15.83 6.83 34.10
C LYS A 752 15.67 6.68 35.61
N ARG A 753 16.62 7.20 36.39
CA ARG A 753 16.56 7.18 37.86
C ARG A 753 15.30 7.89 38.36
N SER A 754 15.08 9.13 37.91
CA SER A 754 13.94 9.94 38.36
C SER A 754 12.61 9.37 37.88
N LEU A 755 12.51 8.86 36.65
CA LEU A 755 11.31 8.15 36.18
C LEU A 755 10.99 6.92 37.03
N THR A 756 12.00 6.13 37.40
CA THR A 756 11.82 4.96 38.26
C THR A 756 11.37 5.37 39.67
N ASP A 757 11.93 6.45 40.23
CA ASP A 757 11.54 6.98 41.56
C ASP A 757 10.07 7.46 41.55
N LEU A 758 9.64 8.21 40.54
CA LEU A 758 8.25 8.62 40.37
C LEU A 758 7.28 7.43 40.22
N GLN A 759 7.70 6.40 39.49
CA GLN A 759 6.94 5.17 39.36
C GLN A 759 6.79 4.44 40.70
N TYR A 760 7.85 4.31 41.53
CA TYR A 760 7.78 3.71 42.83
C TYR A 760 6.89 4.46 43.79
N ILE A 761 6.87 5.81 43.71
CA ILE A 761 5.95 6.66 44.47
C ILE A 761 4.49 6.32 44.12
N ALA A 762 4.13 6.27 42.85
CA ALA A 762 2.78 5.92 42.41
C ALA A 762 2.39 4.50 42.83
N GLU A 763 3.28 3.51 42.62
CA GLU A 763 3.06 2.10 42.92
C GLU A 763 2.95 1.84 44.43
N ALA A 764 3.69 2.59 45.27
CA ALA A 764 3.55 2.55 46.73
C ALA A 764 2.16 3.01 47.16
N GLY A 765 1.65 4.11 46.59
CA GLY A 765 0.32 4.58 46.85
C GLY A 765 -0.75 3.54 46.43
N VAL A 766 -0.59 2.94 45.25
CA VAL A 766 -1.50 1.88 44.79
C VAL A 766 -1.51 0.68 45.75
N LEU A 767 -0.35 0.15 46.16
CA LEU A 767 -0.29 -0.99 47.09
C LEU A 767 -0.88 -0.68 48.46
N THR A 768 -0.79 0.56 48.89
CA THR A 768 -1.29 0.96 50.22
C THR A 768 -2.81 1.13 50.19
N LEU A 769 -3.37 1.73 49.14
CA LEU A 769 -4.76 2.17 49.10
C LEU A 769 -5.70 1.30 48.28
N ALA A 770 -5.20 0.40 47.44
CA ALA A 770 -6.03 -0.40 46.53
C ALA A 770 -7.05 -1.31 47.24
N GLY A 771 -6.85 -1.62 48.51
CA GLY A 771 -7.83 -2.35 49.32
C GLY A 771 -9.07 -1.54 49.66
N GLU A 772 -8.99 -0.20 49.64
CA GLU A 772 -10.07 0.74 49.94
C GLU A 772 -10.55 1.47 48.65
N ALA A 773 -9.68 1.61 47.67
CA ALA A 773 -9.93 2.29 46.38
C ALA A 773 -9.57 1.37 45.20
N PRO A 774 -10.46 0.44 44.80
CA PRO A 774 -10.22 -0.53 43.75
C PRO A 774 -9.96 0.10 42.36
N GLU A 775 -10.36 1.33 42.11
CA GLU A 775 -10.10 2.08 40.88
C GLU A 775 -8.60 2.28 40.61
N LEU A 776 -7.75 2.30 41.64
CA LEU A 776 -6.31 2.40 41.53
C LEU A 776 -5.68 1.24 40.75
N ILE A 777 -6.25 0.06 40.80
CA ILE A 777 -5.75 -1.12 40.10
C ILE A 777 -6.28 -1.25 38.65
N GLN A 778 -7.28 -0.44 38.28
CA GLN A 778 -7.83 -0.46 36.91
C GLN A 778 -6.86 0.20 35.91
N THR A 779 -6.19 1.26 36.34
CA THR A 779 -5.15 1.90 35.54
C THR A 779 -3.77 1.31 35.82
N ARG A 780 -2.93 1.25 34.79
CA ARG A 780 -1.53 0.76 34.87
C ARG A 780 -0.52 1.87 34.57
N ARG A 781 -1.01 3.08 34.25
CA ARG A 781 -0.19 4.24 33.90
C ARG A 781 0.10 5.08 35.14
N PRO A 782 1.38 5.38 35.43
CA PRO A 782 1.77 6.14 36.62
C PRO A 782 1.11 7.52 36.72
N GLU A 783 0.98 8.25 35.61
CA GLU A 783 0.33 9.55 35.59
C GLU A 783 -1.14 9.48 36.05
N ARG A 784 -1.90 8.46 35.57
CA ARG A 784 -3.28 8.28 36.01
C ARG A 784 -3.37 7.78 37.45
N GLN A 785 -2.41 6.98 37.89
CA GLN A 785 -2.33 6.57 39.27
C GLN A 785 -2.07 7.77 40.19
N LEU A 786 -1.17 8.70 39.82
CA LEU A 786 -0.89 9.92 40.58
C LEU A 786 -2.12 10.85 40.66
N GLU A 787 -2.95 10.92 39.59
CA GLU A 787 -4.21 11.67 39.59
C GLU A 787 -5.19 11.07 40.61
N LEU A 788 -5.39 9.74 40.60
CA LEU A 788 -6.26 9.07 41.55
C LEU A 788 -5.76 9.18 43.01
N LEU A 789 -4.44 9.12 43.20
CA LEU A 789 -3.82 9.30 44.53
C LEU A 789 -3.98 10.72 45.05
N LEU A 790 -4.15 11.73 44.20
CA LEU A 790 -4.55 13.07 44.56
C LEU A 790 -6.01 13.11 45.04
N GLU A 791 -6.92 12.44 44.30
CA GLU A 791 -8.35 12.37 44.67
C GLU A 791 -8.57 11.68 46.04
N LEU A 792 -7.62 10.82 46.46
CA LEU A 792 -7.65 10.08 47.72
C LEU A 792 -6.80 10.71 48.84
N ASP A 793 -6.41 11.96 48.69
CA ASP A 793 -5.62 12.74 49.68
C ASP A 793 -4.27 12.07 50.07
N TRP A 794 -3.76 11.12 49.29
CA TRP A 794 -2.45 10.50 49.54
C TRP A 794 -1.27 11.40 49.15
N LEU A 795 -1.50 12.29 48.17
CA LEU A 795 -0.59 13.35 47.74
C LEU A 795 -1.27 14.72 47.88
N SER A 796 -0.50 15.75 48.24
CA SER A 796 -1.02 17.12 48.22
C SER A 796 -1.30 17.56 46.77
N PRO A 797 -2.28 18.46 46.50
CA PRO A 797 -2.59 18.96 45.17
C PRO A 797 -1.38 19.55 44.45
N GLY A 798 -0.54 20.31 45.16
CA GLY A 798 0.69 20.88 44.60
C GLY A 798 1.72 19.84 44.18
N ASP A 799 1.92 18.82 45.02
CA ASP A 799 2.89 17.74 44.76
C ASP A 799 2.39 16.84 43.61
N ALA A 800 1.13 16.43 43.59
CA ALA A 800 0.60 15.56 42.53
C ALA A 800 0.72 16.18 41.15
N HIS A 801 0.32 17.43 40.95
CA HIS A 801 0.46 18.12 39.70
C HIS A 801 1.93 18.32 39.27
N ALA A 802 2.83 18.55 40.24
CA ALA A 802 4.25 18.66 39.97
C ALA A 802 4.84 17.33 39.52
N LEU A 803 4.42 16.22 40.15
CA LEU A 803 4.87 14.86 39.80
C LEU A 803 4.40 14.43 38.41
N ILE A 804 3.15 14.72 38.05
CA ILE A 804 2.60 14.44 36.71
C ILE A 804 3.39 15.22 35.64
N ARG A 805 3.64 16.51 35.85
CA ARG A 805 4.44 17.32 34.92
C ARG A 805 5.88 16.79 34.83
N ALA A 806 6.49 16.44 35.95
CA ALA A 806 7.83 15.87 35.97
C ALA A 806 7.90 14.54 35.21
N TRP A 807 6.91 13.66 35.37
CA TRP A 807 6.81 12.42 34.62
C TRP A 807 6.72 12.67 33.10
N GLN A 808 5.84 13.57 32.67
CA GLN A 808 5.70 13.93 31.27
C GLN A 808 7.00 14.50 30.68
N THR A 809 7.63 15.44 31.37
CA THR A 809 8.90 16.07 30.97
C THR A 809 10.02 15.04 30.82
N LEU A 810 10.21 14.19 31.85
CA LEU A 810 11.24 13.17 31.85
C LEU A 810 10.98 12.05 30.84
N SER A 811 9.72 11.70 30.60
CA SER A 811 9.34 10.73 29.55
C SER A 811 9.65 11.25 28.16
N ASN A 812 9.32 12.52 27.87
CA ASN A 812 9.65 13.18 26.61
C ASN A 812 11.18 13.25 26.43
N GLU A 813 11.89 13.64 27.48
CA GLU A 813 13.36 13.68 27.47
C GLU A 813 13.99 12.33 27.20
N ARG A 814 13.50 11.25 27.84
CA ARG A 814 13.98 9.89 27.62
C ARG A 814 13.86 9.47 26.16
N HIS A 815 12.71 9.78 25.51
CA HIS A 815 12.46 9.45 24.13
C HIS A 815 13.33 10.30 23.19
N LEU A 816 13.32 11.61 23.35
CA LEU A 816 14.05 12.53 22.47
C LEU A 816 15.57 12.39 22.59
N ARG A 817 16.10 12.14 23.79
CA ARG A 817 17.54 11.88 24.00
C ARG A 817 18.01 10.62 23.26
N TRP A 818 17.15 9.64 23.10
CA TRP A 818 17.47 8.44 22.32
C TRP A 818 17.35 8.67 20.82
N LEU A 819 16.33 9.43 20.38
CA LEU A 819 16.05 9.70 18.97
C LEU A 819 16.99 10.76 18.39
N ARG A 820 17.23 11.87 19.10
CA ARG A 820 17.96 13.03 18.58
C ARG A 820 19.48 12.85 18.69
N ARG A 821 20.18 13.27 17.63
CA ARG A 821 21.65 13.25 17.57
C ARG A 821 22.21 14.39 18.41
N GLY A 822 22.97 14.08 19.47
CA GLY A 822 23.90 15.01 20.15
C GLY A 822 23.34 16.34 20.67
N GLN A 823 22.02 16.52 20.67
CA GLN A 823 21.43 17.77 21.16
C GLN A 823 21.26 17.75 22.66
N ALA A 824 21.71 18.84 23.31
CA ALA A 824 21.32 19.11 24.67
C ALA A 824 19.79 19.28 24.73
N SER A 825 19.15 18.49 25.57
CA SER A 825 17.73 18.50 25.82
C SER A 825 17.29 19.78 26.55
N ALA A 826 15.98 20.00 26.57
CA ALA A 826 15.38 21.03 27.42
C ALA A 826 15.81 20.83 28.88
N PRO A 827 15.97 21.92 29.66
CA PRO A 827 16.38 21.79 31.05
C PRO A 827 15.35 20.96 31.85
N VAL A 828 15.80 19.80 32.30
CA VAL A 828 14.98 18.84 33.09
C VAL A 828 15.28 18.92 34.60
N ASP A 829 16.14 19.85 35.02
CA ASP A 829 16.63 19.98 36.39
C ASP A 829 15.49 20.19 37.40
N ASP A 830 14.44 20.90 37.00
CA ASP A 830 13.26 21.07 37.87
C ASP A 830 12.48 19.76 38.05
N ALA A 831 12.33 18.98 36.96
CA ALA A 831 11.66 17.67 37.05
C ALA A 831 12.47 16.68 37.92
N HIS A 832 13.80 16.71 37.83
CA HIS A 832 14.68 15.93 38.70
C HIS A 832 14.55 16.34 40.16
N ARG A 833 14.54 17.65 40.45
CA ARG A 833 14.35 18.17 41.82
C ARG A 833 12.98 17.77 42.39
N VAL A 834 11.93 17.86 41.59
CA VAL A 834 10.58 17.44 42.01
C VAL A 834 10.55 15.96 42.33
N ALA A 835 11.10 15.09 41.45
CA ALA A 835 11.16 13.65 41.70
C ALA A 835 11.95 13.31 42.97
N HIS A 836 13.11 13.95 43.19
CA HIS A 836 13.95 13.75 44.35
C HIS A 836 13.29 14.19 45.64
N LYS A 837 12.69 15.40 45.66
CA LYS A 837 11.96 15.92 46.83
C LYS A 837 10.80 15.00 47.21
N ALA A 838 10.01 14.54 46.23
CA ALA A 838 8.89 13.65 46.47
C ALA A 838 9.35 12.28 46.98
N TRP A 839 10.47 11.76 46.45
CA TRP A 839 11.08 10.53 46.98
C TRP A 839 11.42 10.67 48.49
N GLN A 840 12.09 11.77 48.85
CA GLN A 840 12.43 12.04 50.28
C GLN A 840 11.18 12.19 51.17
N SER A 841 10.14 12.81 50.64
CA SER A 841 8.88 12.95 51.37
C SER A 841 8.15 11.63 51.62
N VAL A 842 8.18 10.69 50.67
CA VAL A 842 7.45 9.42 50.73
C VAL A 842 8.26 8.33 51.40
N PHE A 843 9.53 8.19 51.07
CA PHE A 843 10.42 7.08 51.51
C PHE A 843 11.47 7.49 52.54
N GLY A 844 11.56 8.79 52.87
CA GLY A 844 12.59 9.31 53.80
C GLY A 844 13.96 9.53 53.11
N ASN A 845 14.87 10.19 53.83
CA ASN A 845 16.26 10.30 53.36
C ASN A 845 16.93 8.92 53.30
N PRO A 846 17.61 8.57 52.20
CA PRO A 846 18.43 7.36 52.23
C PRO A 846 19.53 7.53 53.27
N ALA A 847 19.59 6.64 54.28
CA ALA A 847 20.63 6.57 55.25
C ALA A 847 22.01 6.26 54.58
#